data_d2ef66e024b9db1d13c13433f9fac4e1
#
_entry.id   d2ef66e024b9db1d13c13433f9fac4e1
#
_cell.length_a   1.000
_cell.length_b   1.000
_cell.length_c   1.000
_cell.angle_alpha   90.00
_cell.angle_beta   90.00
_cell.angle_gamma   90.00
#
_symmetry.space_group_name_H-M   'P 1'
#
loop_
_entity.id
_entity.type
_entity.pdbx_description
1 polymer ?
#
loop_
_entity_poly.entity_id
_entity_poly.type
_entity_poly.pdbx_seq_one_letter_code
_entity_poly.pdbx_strand_id
1 'polypeptide(L)'
;MRVEAKKILVKYWGYPDFRPMQEDIIMSVAEGHDTLALLPTGGGKSICFQVPALMVPGTCIVVTPLIALMKDQVDNLKKVGIKAAAIFTGMHSSEIESVYSNVVAGTYKFLYVSPERLDTEIFKQVISRVKVNLLTVDEAHCVSQWGYDFRPPYLRIAEIRPYIPDVPVLALTATATPEVVADIMSKLEFRRNRAFRSTFERTNLAYHVAKEYDKPAFLMSFFADTKGSGIVYVRNRKKTRELAEILTKKGVSATFYHAGLDAHTRDERQKQWSTGQVKVMVSTNAFGMGIDKADVRKVIHYDLPDCIESYFQEAGRAGRDQKPSQAVLLYTHHDIINAKELLKTSYPPIDEIRIIYNALGNYLQLAEGSGKDISFDFKISDFANNYNFNLLQVYSAIKILEREGYLMYVESAGQFSKLFVPLSKEDLYRFMVENPRSERIIKEIMRSYSGIFTDYININESMLAKRAEMAREEVVKQLSYLHKLKVITYIPITTMPQLVFSSGRMNAKYIQLSDQNYRFLKEAAEKRLEALLHFITDNLKCRSQQLLAYFGEQKSQRCGICDVCLSKNKSNLNEMEFEQLVGSINEMLISKPRYLNDVIQNLSQYTEDQIIDVIRWLMDHGKVIRGKDEMLGWHNQLNIAFE
;
A
#
# COMPACT_ATOMS: atom_id res chain seq x y z
N MET A 1 8.88 -28.86 -21.06
CA MET A 1 8.44 -27.65 -20.33
C MET A 1 9.58 -26.67 -20.08
N ARG A 2 10.69 -26.99 -19.36
CA ARG A 2 11.80 -26.02 -19.08
C ARG A 2 12.40 -25.42 -20.35
N VAL A 3 12.71 -26.22 -21.36
CA VAL A 3 13.26 -25.77 -22.66
C VAL A 3 12.29 -24.83 -23.38
N GLU A 4 10.99 -25.12 -23.31
CA GLU A 4 9.96 -24.28 -23.92
C GLU A 4 9.80 -22.94 -23.18
N ALA A 5 9.78 -22.96 -21.85
CA ALA A 5 9.77 -21.75 -21.03
C ALA A 5 10.94 -20.83 -21.36
N LYS A 6 12.16 -21.39 -21.51
CA LYS A 6 13.36 -20.63 -21.89
C LYS A 6 13.26 -20.07 -23.32
N LYS A 7 12.73 -20.83 -24.28
CA LYS A 7 12.47 -20.33 -25.64
C LYS A 7 11.51 -19.13 -25.64
N ILE A 8 10.45 -19.18 -24.84
CA ILE A 8 9.49 -18.08 -24.67
C ILE A 8 10.18 -16.84 -24.07
N LEU A 9 10.99 -17.02 -23.02
CA LEU A 9 11.75 -15.93 -22.39
C LEU A 9 12.66 -15.21 -23.40
N VAL A 10 13.46 -15.98 -24.15
CA VAL A 10 14.36 -15.43 -25.18
C VAL A 10 13.57 -14.74 -26.28
N LYS A 11 12.50 -15.36 -26.77
CA LYS A 11 11.69 -14.85 -27.90
C LYS A 11 11.06 -13.48 -27.60
N TYR A 12 10.47 -13.31 -26.42
CA TYR A 12 9.67 -12.10 -26.13
C TYR A 12 10.45 -11.04 -25.35
N TRP A 13 11.40 -11.43 -24.51
CA TRP A 13 12.13 -10.48 -23.65
C TRP A 13 13.63 -10.40 -23.93
N GLY A 14 14.18 -11.32 -24.75
CA GLY A 14 15.60 -11.33 -25.09
C GLY A 14 16.52 -11.75 -23.93
N TYR A 15 15.98 -12.24 -22.82
CA TYR A 15 16.80 -12.70 -21.70
C TYR A 15 17.31 -14.11 -21.94
N PRO A 16 18.63 -14.37 -21.78
CA PRO A 16 19.21 -15.67 -22.03
C PRO A 16 18.83 -16.71 -20.97
N ASP A 17 18.62 -16.30 -19.73
CA ASP A 17 18.32 -17.15 -18.57
C ASP A 17 17.33 -16.52 -17.61
N PHE A 18 16.66 -17.37 -16.81
CA PHE A 18 15.82 -16.97 -15.71
C PHE A 18 16.67 -16.47 -14.54
N ARG A 19 16.11 -15.54 -13.78
CA ARG A 19 16.66 -15.16 -12.46
C ARG A 19 16.42 -16.29 -11.45
N PRO A 20 17.18 -16.33 -10.35
CA PRO A 20 16.96 -17.31 -9.29
C PRO A 20 15.49 -17.45 -8.90
N MET A 21 15.00 -18.65 -8.68
CA MET A 21 13.64 -19.04 -8.32
C MET A 21 12.57 -18.85 -9.43
N GLN A 22 12.79 -18.03 -10.47
CA GLN A 22 11.77 -17.83 -11.51
C GLN A 22 11.42 -19.12 -12.24
N GLU A 23 12.41 -19.93 -12.61
CA GLU A 23 12.18 -21.19 -13.31
C GLU A 23 11.36 -22.18 -12.48
N ASP A 24 11.64 -22.30 -11.18
CA ASP A 24 10.92 -23.20 -10.28
C ASP A 24 9.47 -22.77 -10.07
N ILE A 25 9.22 -21.44 -9.95
CA ILE A 25 7.88 -20.88 -9.88
C ILE A 25 7.12 -21.18 -11.18
N ILE A 26 7.73 -20.92 -12.33
CA ILE A 26 7.14 -21.15 -13.66
C ILE A 26 6.78 -22.63 -13.83
N MET A 27 7.66 -23.55 -13.44
CA MET A 27 7.38 -24.99 -13.53
C MET A 27 6.25 -25.41 -12.60
N SER A 28 6.24 -24.93 -11.36
CA SER A 28 5.15 -25.22 -10.42
C SER A 28 3.78 -24.81 -10.97
N VAL A 29 3.68 -23.61 -11.57
CA VAL A 29 2.46 -23.11 -12.21
C VAL A 29 2.12 -23.94 -13.47
N ALA A 30 3.09 -24.24 -14.33
CA ALA A 30 2.89 -25.02 -15.55
C ALA A 30 2.45 -26.46 -15.28
N GLU A 31 2.78 -27.00 -14.12
CA GLU A 31 2.32 -28.30 -13.60
C GLU A 31 0.91 -28.24 -12.99
N GLY A 32 0.26 -27.07 -12.98
CA GLY A 32 -1.09 -26.89 -12.47
C GLY A 32 -1.19 -26.70 -10.97
N HIS A 33 -0.10 -26.32 -10.31
CA HIS A 33 -0.11 -26.09 -8.86
C HIS A 33 -0.38 -24.65 -8.48
N ASP A 34 -1.26 -24.47 -7.47
CA ASP A 34 -1.41 -23.17 -6.79
C ASP A 34 -0.07 -22.80 -6.15
N THR A 35 0.43 -21.61 -6.43
CA THR A 35 1.80 -21.20 -6.10
C THR A 35 1.83 -19.78 -5.53
N LEU A 36 2.49 -19.61 -4.41
CA LEU A 36 2.81 -18.28 -3.86
C LEU A 36 4.30 -17.98 -4.13
N ALA A 37 4.57 -16.84 -4.74
CA ALA A 37 5.93 -16.39 -5.04
C ALA A 37 6.25 -15.09 -4.30
N LEU A 38 7.22 -15.16 -3.38
CA LEU A 38 7.78 -14.02 -2.68
C LEU A 38 9.08 -13.62 -3.37
N LEU A 39 9.00 -12.56 -4.16
CA LEU A 39 10.13 -12.03 -4.92
C LEU A 39 10.33 -10.55 -4.60
N PRO A 40 11.57 -10.10 -4.38
CA PRO A 40 11.82 -8.69 -4.07
C PRO A 40 11.35 -7.77 -5.19
N THR A 41 11.21 -6.48 -4.89
CA THR A 41 10.93 -5.46 -5.89
C THR A 41 12.04 -5.45 -6.94
N GLY A 42 11.67 -5.50 -8.24
CA GLY A 42 12.64 -5.67 -9.32
C GLY A 42 13.09 -7.12 -9.55
N GLY A 43 12.61 -8.11 -8.80
CA GLY A 43 12.91 -9.54 -8.95
C GLY A 43 12.30 -10.20 -10.19
N GLY A 44 11.56 -9.45 -11.04
CA GLY A 44 10.99 -9.97 -12.28
C GLY A 44 9.71 -10.79 -12.07
N LYS A 45 8.85 -10.38 -11.11
CA LYS A 45 7.56 -11.03 -10.81
C LYS A 45 6.70 -11.26 -12.04
N SER A 46 6.67 -10.32 -12.99
CA SER A 46 5.85 -10.42 -14.20
C SER A 46 6.21 -11.62 -15.08
N ILE A 47 7.48 -11.96 -15.19
CA ILE A 47 7.95 -13.13 -15.95
C ILE A 47 7.38 -14.44 -15.38
N CYS A 48 7.20 -14.52 -14.05
CA CYS A 48 6.71 -15.71 -13.37
C CYS A 48 5.28 -16.10 -13.75
N PHE A 49 4.44 -15.15 -14.22
CA PHE A 49 3.11 -15.48 -14.74
C PHE A 49 3.01 -15.36 -16.25
N GLN A 50 3.80 -14.49 -16.88
CA GLN A 50 3.73 -14.27 -18.32
C GLN A 50 4.26 -15.47 -19.09
N VAL A 51 5.37 -16.08 -18.67
CA VAL A 51 5.94 -17.25 -19.33
C VAL A 51 5.02 -18.47 -19.23
N PRO A 52 4.58 -18.95 -18.04
CA PRO A 52 3.73 -20.13 -17.97
C PRO A 52 2.37 -19.91 -18.66
N ALA A 53 1.79 -18.70 -18.60
CA ALA A 53 0.60 -18.40 -19.34
C ALA A 53 0.80 -18.57 -20.86
N LEU A 54 1.97 -18.21 -21.41
CA LEU A 54 2.28 -18.36 -22.84
C LEU A 54 2.54 -19.83 -23.24
N MET A 55 2.91 -20.70 -22.31
CA MET A 55 3.14 -22.13 -22.56
C MET A 55 1.83 -22.89 -22.82
N VAL A 56 0.72 -22.46 -22.26
CA VAL A 56 -0.56 -23.17 -22.29
C VAL A 56 -1.61 -22.35 -23.06
N PRO A 57 -2.43 -22.96 -23.95
CA PRO A 57 -3.53 -22.27 -24.62
C PRO A 57 -4.58 -21.74 -23.63
N GLY A 58 -5.11 -20.55 -23.90
CA GLY A 58 -6.12 -19.87 -23.07
C GLY A 58 -5.67 -18.49 -22.60
N THR A 59 -6.50 -17.84 -21.82
CA THR A 59 -6.31 -16.48 -21.31
C THR A 59 -5.84 -16.51 -19.84
N CYS A 60 -4.81 -15.77 -19.52
CA CYS A 60 -4.40 -15.51 -18.14
C CYS A 60 -5.20 -14.31 -17.59
N ILE A 61 -5.88 -14.50 -16.47
CA ILE A 61 -6.52 -13.42 -15.72
C ILE A 61 -5.53 -12.89 -14.70
N VAL A 62 -5.28 -11.57 -14.74
CA VAL A 62 -4.34 -10.91 -13.81
C VAL A 62 -5.11 -9.91 -12.95
N VAL A 63 -5.22 -10.20 -11.66
CA VAL A 63 -5.85 -9.31 -10.68
C VAL A 63 -4.76 -8.41 -10.10
N THR A 64 -4.95 -7.09 -10.20
CA THR A 64 -3.99 -6.10 -9.67
C THR A 64 -4.72 -4.85 -9.16
N PRO A 65 -4.22 -4.18 -8.11
CA PRO A 65 -4.97 -3.14 -7.42
C PRO A 65 -4.93 -1.77 -8.09
N LEU A 66 -4.06 -1.56 -9.08
CA LEU A 66 -3.76 -0.24 -9.62
C LEU A 66 -3.96 -0.15 -11.13
N ILE A 67 -4.80 0.80 -11.54
CA ILE A 67 -5.11 1.08 -12.96
C ILE A 67 -3.85 1.47 -13.74
N ALA A 68 -2.98 2.31 -13.16
CA ALA A 68 -1.73 2.72 -13.81
C ALA A 68 -0.83 1.53 -14.11
N LEU A 69 -0.67 0.61 -13.14
CA LEU A 69 0.11 -0.62 -13.33
C LEU A 69 -0.49 -1.52 -14.41
N MET A 70 -1.83 -1.65 -14.46
CA MET A 70 -2.51 -2.40 -15.52
C MET A 70 -2.17 -1.87 -16.91
N LYS A 71 -2.26 -0.54 -17.09
CA LYS A 71 -1.96 0.13 -18.36
C LYS A 71 -0.51 -0.10 -18.78
N ASP A 72 0.44 0.13 -17.88
CA ASP A 72 1.86 -0.07 -18.15
C ASP A 72 2.18 -1.53 -18.52
N GLN A 73 1.60 -2.50 -17.81
CA GLN A 73 1.78 -3.93 -18.10
C GLN A 73 1.19 -4.31 -19.46
N VAL A 74 -0.03 -3.85 -19.76
CA VAL A 74 -0.68 -4.09 -21.06
C VAL A 74 0.12 -3.48 -22.20
N ASP A 75 0.62 -2.25 -22.05
CA ASP A 75 1.41 -1.57 -23.08
C ASP A 75 2.77 -2.26 -23.29
N ASN A 76 3.40 -2.73 -22.24
CA ASN A 76 4.65 -3.49 -22.33
C ASN A 76 4.45 -4.85 -23.03
N LEU A 77 3.36 -5.56 -22.77
CA LEU A 77 3.02 -6.78 -23.49
C LEU A 77 2.75 -6.51 -24.98
N LYS A 78 2.01 -5.46 -25.29
CA LYS A 78 1.75 -5.05 -26.69
C LYS A 78 3.04 -4.72 -27.44
N LYS A 79 4.01 -4.04 -26.81
CA LYS A 79 5.32 -3.72 -27.42
C LYS A 79 6.09 -4.96 -27.85
N VAL A 80 5.95 -6.07 -27.15
CA VAL A 80 6.57 -7.36 -27.50
C VAL A 80 5.67 -8.27 -28.33
N GLY A 81 4.56 -7.75 -28.86
CA GLY A 81 3.66 -8.45 -29.77
C GLY A 81 2.66 -9.39 -29.08
N ILE A 82 2.47 -9.29 -27.77
CA ILE A 82 1.52 -10.11 -27.01
C ILE A 82 0.21 -9.34 -26.84
N LYS A 83 -0.91 -9.95 -27.26
CA LYS A 83 -2.24 -9.34 -27.14
C LYS A 83 -2.70 -9.36 -25.68
N ALA A 84 -2.92 -8.19 -25.11
CA ALA A 84 -3.40 -7.98 -23.75
C ALA A 84 -4.44 -6.87 -23.70
N ALA A 85 -5.36 -6.96 -22.74
CA ALA A 85 -6.36 -5.95 -22.44
C ALA A 85 -6.47 -5.73 -20.92
N ALA A 86 -7.05 -4.60 -20.54
CA ALA A 86 -7.39 -4.31 -19.14
C ALA A 86 -8.84 -3.86 -19.02
N ILE A 87 -9.50 -4.21 -17.92
CA ILE A 87 -10.81 -3.70 -17.53
C ILE A 87 -10.70 -3.10 -16.13
N PHE A 88 -11.02 -1.82 -16.03
CA PHE A 88 -10.93 -1.07 -14.78
C PHE A 88 -12.09 -0.07 -14.62
N THR A 89 -12.25 0.46 -13.43
CA THR A 89 -13.26 1.47 -13.13
C THR A 89 -13.02 2.76 -13.91
N GLY A 90 -14.07 3.27 -14.58
CA GLY A 90 -14.00 4.49 -15.40
C GLY A 90 -13.91 4.24 -16.91
N MET A 91 -13.84 2.99 -17.37
CA MET A 91 -14.01 2.66 -18.79
C MET A 91 -15.48 2.77 -19.21
N HIS A 92 -15.71 3.12 -20.48
CA HIS A 92 -17.05 3.11 -21.06
C HIS A 92 -17.60 1.68 -21.21
N SER A 93 -18.93 1.52 -21.02
CA SER A 93 -19.57 0.20 -21.11
C SER A 93 -19.33 -0.48 -22.47
N SER A 94 -19.35 0.28 -23.57
CA SER A 94 -19.07 -0.23 -24.90
C SER A 94 -17.63 -0.74 -25.06
N GLU A 95 -16.65 -0.10 -24.41
CA GLU A 95 -15.26 -0.57 -24.41
C GLU A 95 -15.15 -1.88 -23.63
N ILE A 96 -15.81 -1.96 -22.47
CA ILE A 96 -15.84 -3.17 -21.63
C ILE A 96 -16.49 -4.33 -22.39
N GLU A 97 -17.64 -4.11 -23.03
CA GLU A 97 -18.34 -5.11 -23.86
C GLU A 97 -17.46 -5.58 -25.01
N SER A 98 -16.77 -4.67 -25.68
CA SER A 98 -15.81 -5.01 -26.73
C SER A 98 -14.66 -5.87 -26.21
N VAL A 99 -14.11 -5.53 -25.04
CA VAL A 99 -13.06 -6.35 -24.41
C VAL A 99 -13.59 -7.74 -24.07
N TYR A 100 -14.77 -7.84 -23.45
CA TYR A 100 -15.38 -9.15 -23.12
C TYR A 100 -15.64 -10.01 -24.35
N SER A 101 -16.20 -9.44 -25.42
CA SER A 101 -16.42 -10.16 -26.68
C SER A 101 -15.12 -10.71 -27.26
N ASN A 102 -14.06 -9.92 -27.24
CA ASN A 102 -12.73 -10.32 -27.70
C ASN A 102 -12.08 -11.38 -26.80
N VAL A 103 -12.31 -11.32 -25.47
CA VAL A 103 -11.82 -12.33 -24.52
C VAL A 103 -12.51 -13.67 -24.78
N VAL A 104 -13.84 -13.69 -24.95
CA VAL A 104 -14.61 -14.90 -25.30
C VAL A 104 -14.17 -15.49 -26.64
N ALA A 105 -13.84 -14.62 -27.61
CA ALA A 105 -13.28 -15.04 -28.91
C ALA A 105 -11.80 -15.53 -28.81
N GLY A 106 -11.19 -15.53 -27.63
CA GLY A 106 -9.81 -15.96 -27.43
C GLY A 106 -8.75 -15.02 -28.01
N THR A 107 -9.10 -13.75 -28.25
CA THR A 107 -8.20 -12.76 -28.88
C THR A 107 -7.06 -12.36 -27.94
N TYR A 108 -7.32 -12.25 -26.64
CA TYR A 108 -6.35 -11.76 -25.66
C TYR A 108 -5.72 -12.91 -24.89
N LYS A 109 -4.40 -12.84 -24.77
CA LYS A 109 -3.61 -13.77 -23.94
C LYS A 109 -3.63 -13.38 -22.47
N PHE A 110 -3.69 -12.08 -22.18
CA PHE A 110 -3.77 -11.54 -20.82
C PHE A 110 -4.96 -10.59 -20.70
N LEU A 111 -5.74 -10.79 -19.64
CA LEU A 111 -6.78 -9.88 -19.22
C LEU A 111 -6.48 -9.37 -17.81
N TYR A 112 -6.15 -8.10 -17.69
CA TYR A 112 -5.96 -7.42 -16.41
C TYR A 112 -7.28 -6.89 -15.89
N VAL A 113 -7.57 -7.14 -14.62
CA VAL A 113 -8.83 -6.72 -13.98
C VAL A 113 -8.57 -6.19 -12.58
N SER A 114 -9.35 -5.21 -12.16
CA SER A 114 -9.39 -4.81 -10.76
C SER A 114 -10.20 -5.81 -9.94
N PRO A 115 -9.89 -6.01 -8.64
CA PRO A 115 -10.57 -6.99 -7.80
C PRO A 115 -12.09 -6.75 -7.72
N GLU A 116 -12.54 -5.49 -7.78
CA GLU A 116 -13.97 -5.12 -7.76
C GLU A 116 -14.74 -5.66 -8.98
N ARG A 117 -14.05 -5.92 -10.10
CA ARG A 117 -14.67 -6.47 -11.30
C ARG A 117 -15.00 -7.94 -11.20
N LEU A 118 -14.25 -8.69 -10.40
CA LEU A 118 -14.44 -10.14 -10.26
C LEU A 118 -15.82 -10.50 -9.71
N ASP A 119 -16.39 -9.64 -8.87
CA ASP A 119 -17.68 -9.88 -8.23
C ASP A 119 -18.90 -9.56 -9.11
N THR A 120 -18.68 -8.96 -10.28
CA THR A 120 -19.80 -8.62 -11.16
C THR A 120 -20.36 -9.88 -11.85
N GLU A 121 -21.70 -10.03 -11.88
CA GLU A 121 -22.35 -11.14 -12.54
C GLU A 121 -21.96 -11.28 -14.01
N ILE A 122 -21.76 -10.16 -14.70
CA ILE A 122 -21.28 -10.16 -16.09
C ILE A 122 -19.90 -10.80 -16.20
N PHE A 123 -18.98 -10.47 -15.28
CA PHE A 123 -17.65 -11.07 -15.28
C PHE A 123 -17.72 -12.58 -15.04
N LYS A 124 -18.52 -13.02 -14.05
CA LYS A 124 -18.72 -14.45 -13.73
C LYS A 124 -19.29 -15.22 -14.94
N GLN A 125 -20.26 -14.63 -15.64
CA GLN A 125 -20.81 -15.21 -16.88
C GLN A 125 -19.80 -15.25 -18.04
N VAL A 126 -18.97 -14.23 -18.19
CA VAL A 126 -17.92 -14.19 -19.21
C VAL A 126 -16.85 -15.24 -18.92
N ILE A 127 -16.35 -15.29 -17.68
CA ILE A 127 -15.24 -16.17 -17.32
C ILE A 127 -15.59 -17.66 -17.46
N SER A 128 -16.88 -18.03 -17.24
CA SER A 128 -17.35 -19.41 -17.44
C SER A 128 -17.34 -19.87 -18.91
N ARG A 129 -17.24 -18.92 -19.86
CA ARG A 129 -17.19 -19.19 -21.32
C ARG A 129 -15.77 -19.08 -21.88
N VAL A 130 -14.82 -18.64 -21.08
CA VAL A 130 -13.44 -18.39 -21.50
C VAL A 130 -12.55 -19.55 -21.05
N LYS A 131 -11.71 -20.04 -21.93
CA LYS A 131 -10.66 -20.98 -21.54
C LYS A 131 -9.58 -20.23 -20.75
N VAL A 132 -9.72 -20.18 -19.42
CA VAL A 132 -8.73 -19.61 -18.53
C VAL A 132 -7.61 -20.62 -18.30
N ASN A 133 -6.35 -20.21 -18.39
CA ASN A 133 -5.19 -21.08 -18.16
C ASN A 133 -4.42 -20.74 -16.88
N LEU A 134 -4.59 -19.53 -16.35
CA LEU A 134 -3.92 -19.10 -15.13
C LEU A 134 -4.71 -17.96 -14.48
N LEU A 135 -4.90 -18.00 -13.17
CA LEU A 135 -5.32 -16.87 -12.35
C LEU A 135 -4.11 -16.31 -11.62
N THR A 136 -3.71 -15.09 -11.94
CA THR A 136 -2.61 -14.40 -11.29
C THR A 136 -3.15 -13.33 -10.35
N VAL A 137 -2.67 -13.33 -9.11
CA VAL A 137 -2.98 -12.31 -8.09
C VAL A 137 -1.71 -11.53 -7.80
N ASP A 138 -1.60 -10.35 -8.39
CA ASP A 138 -0.48 -9.44 -8.13
C ASP A 138 -0.74 -8.64 -6.87
N GLU A 139 0.34 -8.23 -6.18
CA GLU A 139 0.33 -7.60 -4.86
C GLU A 139 -0.56 -8.39 -3.86
N ALA A 140 -0.37 -9.70 -3.83
CA ALA A 140 -1.22 -10.63 -3.06
C ALA A 140 -1.29 -10.34 -1.55
N HIS A 141 -0.35 -9.55 -1.00
CA HIS A 141 -0.43 -9.08 0.38
C HIS A 141 -1.71 -8.25 0.66
N CYS A 142 -2.36 -7.70 -0.38
CA CYS A 142 -3.65 -7.02 -0.25
C CYS A 142 -4.81 -7.94 0.17
N VAL A 143 -4.67 -9.25 0.04
CA VAL A 143 -5.66 -10.26 0.51
C VAL A 143 -5.69 -10.32 2.03
N SER A 144 -4.55 -10.10 2.69
CA SER A 144 -4.38 -10.32 4.11
C SER A 144 -4.71 -9.09 4.94
N GLN A 145 -5.52 -9.26 5.97
CA GLN A 145 -5.78 -8.21 6.97
C GLN A 145 -4.52 -7.89 7.81
N TRP A 146 -3.58 -8.82 7.88
CA TRP A 146 -2.26 -8.64 8.49
C TRP A 146 -1.29 -7.90 7.54
N GLY A 147 -1.64 -7.77 6.26
CA GLY A 147 -0.89 -6.99 5.28
C GLY A 147 -1.00 -5.48 5.54
N TYR A 148 0.00 -4.73 5.10
CA TYR A 148 0.05 -3.28 5.30
C TYR A 148 -0.90 -2.48 4.36
N ASP A 149 -1.31 -3.06 3.23
CA ASP A 149 -2.26 -2.48 2.24
C ASP A 149 -3.44 -3.44 2.02
N PHE A 150 -4.14 -3.79 3.11
CA PHE A 150 -5.32 -4.64 3.04
C PHE A 150 -6.44 -3.99 2.22
N ARG A 151 -7.00 -4.76 1.27
CA ARG A 151 -8.09 -4.32 0.42
C ARG A 151 -9.24 -5.32 0.44
N PRO A 152 -10.39 -4.99 1.05
CA PRO A 152 -11.53 -5.90 1.15
C PRO A 152 -11.95 -6.60 -0.16
N PRO A 153 -11.94 -5.94 -1.35
CA PRO A 153 -12.27 -6.62 -2.60
C PRO A 153 -11.36 -7.79 -2.96
N TYR A 154 -10.10 -7.83 -2.44
CA TYR A 154 -9.21 -8.97 -2.65
C TYR A 154 -9.67 -10.25 -1.97
N LEU A 155 -10.46 -10.17 -0.89
CA LEU A 155 -11.05 -11.36 -0.24
C LEU A 155 -11.98 -12.12 -1.18
N ARG A 156 -12.59 -11.43 -2.14
CA ARG A 156 -13.55 -12.02 -3.10
C ARG A 156 -12.89 -12.71 -4.29
N ILE A 157 -11.55 -12.66 -4.40
CA ILE A 157 -10.84 -13.32 -5.50
C ILE A 157 -11.09 -14.84 -5.49
N ALA A 158 -11.19 -15.45 -4.32
CA ALA A 158 -11.49 -16.88 -4.20
C ALA A 158 -12.89 -17.26 -4.75
N GLU A 159 -13.86 -16.34 -4.73
CA GLU A 159 -15.24 -16.58 -5.20
C GLU A 159 -15.33 -16.88 -6.69
N ILE A 160 -14.30 -16.59 -7.49
CA ILE A 160 -14.29 -16.97 -8.91
C ILE A 160 -13.78 -18.39 -9.16
N ARG A 161 -13.14 -19.05 -8.17
CA ARG A 161 -12.59 -20.41 -8.33
C ARG A 161 -13.63 -21.45 -8.75
N PRO A 162 -14.88 -21.44 -8.27
CA PRO A 162 -15.93 -22.36 -8.75
C PRO A 162 -16.21 -22.25 -10.26
N TYR A 163 -15.94 -21.08 -10.87
CA TYR A 163 -16.12 -20.88 -12.32
C TYR A 163 -14.90 -21.33 -13.15
N ILE A 164 -13.76 -21.57 -12.49
CA ILE A 164 -12.49 -21.99 -13.10
C ILE A 164 -11.80 -23.07 -12.24
N PRO A 165 -12.46 -24.20 -11.95
CA PRO A 165 -12.06 -25.14 -10.88
C PRO A 165 -10.67 -25.76 -11.08
N ASP A 166 -10.23 -25.98 -12.33
CA ASP A 166 -8.96 -26.63 -12.65
C ASP A 166 -7.80 -25.65 -12.89
N VAL A 167 -8.07 -24.35 -12.83
CA VAL A 167 -7.08 -23.31 -13.11
C VAL A 167 -6.18 -23.11 -11.90
N PRO A 168 -4.83 -23.14 -12.06
CA PRO A 168 -3.92 -22.82 -10.98
C PRO A 168 -3.96 -21.33 -10.63
N VAL A 169 -3.68 -21.04 -9.37
CA VAL A 169 -3.53 -19.66 -8.86
C VAL A 169 -2.06 -19.37 -8.63
N LEU A 170 -1.56 -18.28 -9.20
CA LEU A 170 -0.25 -17.72 -8.86
C LEU A 170 -0.42 -16.41 -8.11
N ALA A 171 -0.09 -16.41 -6.84
CA ALA A 171 -0.04 -15.21 -6.01
C ALA A 171 1.38 -14.65 -5.96
N LEU A 172 1.53 -13.35 -6.17
CA LEU A 172 2.82 -12.65 -6.23
C LEU A 172 2.84 -11.50 -5.24
N THR A 173 3.91 -11.41 -4.46
CA THR A 173 4.14 -10.25 -3.59
C THR A 173 5.64 -10.00 -3.38
N ALA A 174 6.00 -8.75 -3.06
CA ALA A 174 7.37 -8.38 -2.70
C ALA A 174 7.59 -8.32 -1.18
N THR A 175 6.51 -8.25 -0.41
CA THR A 175 6.56 -7.94 1.03
C THR A 175 5.49 -8.76 1.75
N ALA A 176 5.90 -9.85 2.40
CA ALA A 176 4.99 -10.62 3.25
C ALA A 176 5.77 -11.27 4.40
N THR A 177 5.27 -11.09 5.62
CA THR A 177 5.74 -11.82 6.79
C THR A 177 5.24 -13.27 6.73
N PRO A 178 5.78 -14.19 7.54
CA PRO A 178 5.30 -15.57 7.58
C PRO A 178 3.79 -15.70 7.85
N GLU A 179 3.22 -14.83 8.69
CA GLU A 179 1.80 -14.80 8.99
C GLU A 179 0.97 -14.39 7.77
N VAL A 180 1.44 -13.36 7.04
CA VAL A 180 0.79 -12.89 5.79
C VAL A 180 0.84 -13.98 4.71
N VAL A 181 1.93 -14.72 4.61
CA VAL A 181 2.09 -15.87 3.69
C VAL A 181 1.03 -16.93 3.94
N ALA A 182 0.84 -17.33 5.21
CA ALA A 182 -0.15 -18.34 5.57
C ALA A 182 -1.58 -17.85 5.29
N ASP A 183 -1.87 -16.59 5.59
CA ASP A 183 -3.18 -15.98 5.37
C ASP A 183 -3.52 -15.86 3.87
N ILE A 184 -2.57 -15.44 3.03
CA ILE A 184 -2.75 -15.39 1.56
C ILE A 184 -3.15 -16.76 1.01
N MET A 185 -2.41 -17.82 1.37
CA MET A 185 -2.70 -19.18 0.87
C MET A 185 -4.08 -19.67 1.34
N SER A 186 -4.45 -19.36 2.57
CA SER A 186 -5.77 -19.69 3.14
C SER A 186 -6.90 -18.93 2.45
N LYS A 187 -6.79 -17.60 2.30
CA LYS A 187 -7.82 -16.74 1.72
C LYS A 187 -8.00 -16.92 0.21
N LEU A 188 -6.97 -17.34 -0.51
CA LEU A 188 -7.06 -17.70 -1.92
C LEU A 188 -7.39 -19.19 -2.15
N GLU A 189 -7.68 -19.93 -1.07
CA GLU A 189 -8.08 -21.33 -1.09
C GLU A 189 -7.11 -22.23 -1.89
N PHE A 190 -5.81 -22.14 -1.58
CA PHE A 190 -4.81 -22.96 -2.25
C PHE A 190 -5.06 -24.44 -2.00
N ARG A 191 -5.14 -25.24 -3.09
CA ARG A 191 -5.33 -26.70 -3.02
C ARG A 191 -4.15 -27.43 -2.39
N ARG A 192 -2.94 -26.90 -2.55
CA ARG A 192 -1.70 -27.32 -1.88
C ARG A 192 -0.84 -26.10 -1.58
N ASN A 193 -0.31 -26.04 -0.37
CA ASN A 193 0.52 -24.92 0.06
C ASN A 193 1.92 -25.02 -0.56
N ARG A 194 2.13 -24.39 -1.72
CA ARG A 194 3.45 -24.22 -2.34
C ARG A 194 3.86 -22.76 -2.29
N ALA A 195 4.92 -22.46 -1.58
CA ALA A 195 5.48 -21.12 -1.49
C ALA A 195 6.97 -21.14 -1.89
N PHE A 196 7.34 -20.26 -2.80
CA PHE A 196 8.72 -20.02 -3.20
C PHE A 196 9.14 -18.67 -2.64
N ARG A 197 10.24 -18.65 -1.94
CA ARG A 197 10.79 -17.43 -1.34
C ARG A 197 12.20 -17.20 -1.87
N SER A 198 12.39 -16.12 -2.62
CA SER A 198 13.73 -15.60 -2.89
C SER A 198 14.23 -14.82 -1.69
N THR A 199 15.53 -14.74 -1.50
CA THR A 199 16.08 -13.84 -0.48
C THR A 199 15.70 -12.40 -0.80
N PHE A 200 15.41 -11.65 0.25
CA PHE A 200 15.16 -10.20 0.16
C PHE A 200 16.47 -9.39 0.30
N GLU A 201 17.58 -10.06 0.43
CA GLU A 201 18.89 -9.41 0.53
C GLU A 201 19.22 -8.57 -0.71
N ARG A 202 19.70 -7.35 -0.47
CA ARG A 202 20.10 -6.40 -1.49
C ARG A 202 21.53 -5.95 -1.24
N THR A 203 22.49 -6.69 -1.77
CA THR A 203 23.92 -6.45 -1.57
C THR A 203 24.42 -5.11 -2.13
N ASN A 204 23.67 -4.54 -3.08
CA ASN A 204 23.98 -3.26 -3.71
C ASN A 204 23.26 -2.06 -3.10
N LEU A 205 22.41 -2.27 -2.08
CA LEU A 205 21.58 -1.23 -1.48
C LEU A 205 21.97 -0.99 -0.02
N ALA A 206 22.59 0.15 0.25
CA ALA A 206 22.93 0.59 1.60
C ALA A 206 21.73 1.23 2.28
N TYR A 207 21.27 0.64 3.38
CA TYR A 207 20.23 1.20 4.23
C TYR A 207 20.88 2.05 5.33
N HIS A 208 20.47 3.29 5.46
CA HIS A 208 20.94 4.22 6.48
C HIS A 208 19.77 4.80 7.26
N VAL A 209 19.92 4.94 8.55
CA VAL A 209 18.98 5.63 9.43
C VAL A 209 19.72 6.77 10.10
N ALA A 210 19.23 8.01 9.94
CA ALA A 210 19.86 9.20 10.46
C ALA A 210 18.88 10.00 11.34
N LYS A 211 19.31 10.26 12.58
CA LYS A 211 18.62 11.22 13.44
C LYS A 211 19.08 12.63 13.03
N GLU A 212 18.21 13.37 12.35
CA GLU A 212 18.58 14.63 11.71
C GLU A 212 17.55 15.73 12.01
N TYR A 213 18.01 16.85 12.57
CA TYR A 213 17.15 17.98 12.91
C TYR A 213 17.05 18.99 11.76
N ASP A 214 18.12 19.18 10.99
CA ASP A 214 18.10 20.00 9.77
C ASP A 214 17.93 19.13 8.51
N LYS A 215 16.77 18.45 8.43
CA LYS A 215 16.43 17.60 7.28
C LYS A 215 16.54 18.31 5.92
N PRO A 216 16.19 19.63 5.78
CA PRO A 216 16.39 20.34 4.51
C PRO A 216 17.86 20.44 4.11
N ALA A 217 18.76 20.80 5.03
CA ALA A 217 20.21 20.88 4.73
C ALA A 217 20.77 19.50 4.37
N PHE A 218 20.37 18.44 5.10
CA PHE A 218 20.73 17.07 4.77
C PHE A 218 20.26 16.70 3.36
N LEU A 219 19.01 16.98 3.02
CA LEU A 219 18.44 16.68 1.70
C LEU A 219 19.24 17.35 0.56
N MET A 220 19.61 18.59 0.73
CA MET A 220 20.40 19.35 -0.25
C MET A 220 21.79 18.73 -0.44
N SER A 221 22.52 18.47 0.63
CA SER A 221 23.85 17.85 0.57
C SER A 221 23.80 16.45 -0.03
N PHE A 222 22.78 15.67 0.33
CA PHE A 222 22.62 14.32 -0.16
C PHE A 222 22.42 14.25 -1.69
N PHE A 223 21.71 15.20 -2.29
CA PHE A 223 21.48 15.20 -3.75
C PHE A 223 22.48 16.03 -4.55
N ALA A 224 23.38 16.80 -3.92
CA ALA A 224 24.32 17.69 -4.61
C ALA A 224 25.15 16.97 -5.71
N ASP A 225 25.70 15.79 -5.41
CA ASP A 225 26.58 15.03 -6.32
C ASP A 225 25.91 13.79 -6.93
N THR A 226 24.58 13.78 -7.06
CA THR A 226 23.87 12.59 -7.53
C THR A 226 24.06 12.35 -9.02
N LYS A 227 24.72 11.23 -9.36
CA LYS A 227 24.86 10.70 -10.73
C LYS A 227 23.73 9.70 -11.00
N GLY A 228 22.54 10.15 -11.34
CA GLY A 228 21.37 9.31 -11.57
C GLY A 228 20.11 9.91 -10.98
N SER A 229 19.05 9.12 -10.89
CA SER A 229 17.77 9.59 -10.37
C SER A 229 17.64 9.39 -8.87
N GLY A 230 16.79 10.22 -8.24
CA GLY A 230 16.46 10.13 -6.82
C GLY A 230 14.97 10.22 -6.54
N ILE A 231 14.56 9.71 -5.38
CA ILE A 231 13.19 9.82 -4.88
C ILE A 231 13.24 10.31 -3.43
N VAL A 232 12.34 11.24 -3.09
CA VAL A 232 12.12 11.73 -1.73
C VAL A 232 10.68 11.43 -1.33
N TYR A 233 10.49 10.61 -0.30
CA TYR A 233 9.18 10.30 0.24
C TYR A 233 8.82 11.21 1.41
N VAL A 234 7.62 11.78 1.34
CA VAL A 234 7.01 12.62 2.40
C VAL A 234 5.56 12.20 2.62
N ARG A 235 5.01 12.49 3.79
CA ARG A 235 3.60 12.19 4.09
C ARG A 235 2.63 13.24 3.58
N ASN A 236 3.04 14.50 3.52
CA ASN A 236 2.15 15.63 3.25
C ASN A 236 2.25 16.09 1.79
N ARG A 237 1.10 16.22 1.10
CA ARG A 237 1.01 16.72 -0.28
C ARG A 237 1.64 18.10 -0.46
N LYS A 238 1.42 19.03 0.48
CA LYS A 238 1.99 20.38 0.42
C LYS A 238 3.52 20.33 0.49
N LYS A 239 4.07 19.50 1.39
CA LYS A 239 5.51 19.31 1.56
C LYS A 239 6.19 18.76 0.30
N THR A 240 5.49 17.97 -0.55
CA THR A 240 6.07 17.49 -1.82
C THR A 240 6.50 18.64 -2.70
N ARG A 241 5.64 19.65 -2.84
CA ARG A 241 5.90 20.85 -3.64
C ARG A 241 6.99 21.71 -3.02
N GLU A 242 6.89 22.00 -1.72
CA GLU A 242 7.85 22.85 -1.00
C GLU A 242 9.29 22.32 -1.12
N LEU A 243 9.51 21.02 -0.90
CA LEU A 243 10.84 20.42 -1.00
C LEU A 243 11.35 20.36 -2.45
N ALA A 244 10.49 20.12 -3.43
CA ALA A 244 10.88 20.17 -4.83
C ALA A 244 11.34 21.58 -5.24
N GLU A 245 10.64 22.62 -4.78
CA GLU A 245 11.03 24.02 -5.01
C GLU A 245 12.37 24.37 -4.31
N ILE A 246 12.59 23.91 -3.08
CA ILE A 246 13.85 24.09 -2.35
C ILE A 246 15.02 23.45 -3.12
N LEU A 247 14.88 22.19 -3.54
CA LEU A 247 15.89 21.48 -4.34
C LEU A 247 16.21 22.23 -5.64
N THR A 248 15.18 22.64 -6.36
CA THR A 248 15.34 23.37 -7.64
C THR A 248 16.04 24.71 -7.46
N LYS A 249 15.71 25.49 -6.44
CA LYS A 249 16.40 26.75 -6.11
C LYS A 249 17.88 26.54 -5.80
N LYS A 250 18.27 25.36 -5.34
CA LYS A 250 19.67 25.00 -5.04
C LYS A 250 20.37 24.25 -6.19
N GLY A 251 19.78 24.26 -7.39
CA GLY A 251 20.38 23.68 -8.60
C GLY A 251 20.16 22.18 -8.80
N VAL A 252 19.38 21.52 -7.95
CA VAL A 252 18.98 20.13 -8.14
C VAL A 252 17.66 20.08 -8.90
N SER A 253 17.66 19.57 -10.15
CA SER A 253 16.43 19.42 -10.94
C SER A 253 15.45 18.48 -10.25
N ALA A 254 14.32 19.02 -9.74
CA ALA A 254 13.33 18.29 -8.99
C ALA A 254 11.90 18.62 -9.43
N THR A 255 11.02 17.63 -9.31
CA THR A 255 9.57 17.79 -9.46
C THR A 255 8.84 17.09 -8.34
N PHE A 256 7.51 17.24 -8.26
CA PHE A 256 6.72 16.64 -7.20
C PHE A 256 5.54 15.83 -7.73
N TYR A 257 5.10 14.82 -6.94
CA TYR A 257 4.02 13.91 -7.32
C TYR A 257 3.16 13.55 -6.09
N HIS A 258 1.84 13.61 -6.24
CA HIS A 258 0.88 13.13 -5.24
C HIS A 258 -0.48 12.83 -5.87
N ALA A 259 -1.31 12.04 -5.22
CA ALA A 259 -2.62 11.61 -5.72
C ALA A 259 -3.61 12.76 -5.99
N GLY A 260 -3.41 13.93 -5.39
CA GLY A 260 -4.26 15.10 -5.62
C GLY A 260 -3.98 15.88 -6.91
N LEU A 261 -2.97 15.49 -7.71
CA LEU A 261 -2.74 16.04 -9.05
C LEU A 261 -3.70 15.38 -10.04
N ASP A 262 -4.09 16.11 -11.09
CA ASP A 262 -4.84 15.55 -12.21
C ASP A 262 -4.02 14.48 -12.96
N ALA A 263 -4.69 13.64 -13.74
CA ALA A 263 -4.05 12.51 -14.41
C ALA A 263 -2.97 12.96 -15.41
N HIS A 264 -3.25 14.00 -16.21
CA HIS A 264 -2.31 14.52 -17.21
C HIS A 264 -1.02 15.04 -16.56
N THR A 265 -1.14 15.85 -15.51
CA THR A 265 0.01 16.36 -14.76
C THR A 265 0.82 15.23 -14.12
N ARG A 266 0.16 14.19 -13.62
CA ARG A 266 0.84 13.01 -13.06
C ARG A 266 1.66 12.29 -14.12
N ASP A 267 1.06 12.01 -15.27
CA ASP A 267 1.71 11.31 -16.39
C ASP A 267 2.89 12.12 -16.94
N GLU A 268 2.72 13.44 -17.09
CA GLU A 268 3.78 14.34 -17.55
C GLU A 268 5.00 14.33 -16.61
N ARG A 269 4.79 14.51 -15.30
CA ARG A 269 5.88 14.55 -14.33
C ARG A 269 6.58 13.20 -14.19
N GLN A 270 5.83 12.12 -14.22
CA GLN A 270 6.38 10.77 -14.23
C GLN A 270 7.25 10.56 -15.48
N LYS A 271 6.80 11.03 -16.66
CA LYS A 271 7.56 10.95 -17.89
C LYS A 271 8.84 11.78 -17.84
N GLN A 272 8.78 13.02 -17.36
CA GLN A 272 9.96 13.90 -17.21
C GLN A 272 11.03 13.24 -16.30
N TRP A 273 10.60 12.62 -15.21
CA TRP A 273 11.52 11.93 -14.30
C TRP A 273 12.03 10.61 -14.90
N SER A 274 11.17 9.82 -15.54
CA SER A 274 11.57 8.54 -16.14
C SER A 274 12.56 8.71 -17.29
N THR A 275 12.43 9.77 -18.07
CA THR A 275 13.36 10.12 -19.18
C THR A 275 14.64 10.81 -18.70
N GLY A 276 14.74 11.17 -17.42
CA GLY A 276 15.90 11.85 -16.83
C GLY A 276 15.95 13.37 -17.07
N GLN A 277 14.90 13.98 -17.64
CA GLN A 277 14.77 15.44 -17.74
C GLN A 277 14.75 16.07 -16.33
N VAL A 278 14.15 15.39 -15.39
CA VAL A 278 14.16 15.74 -13.97
C VAL A 278 14.86 14.63 -13.18
N LYS A 279 15.79 15.00 -12.30
CA LYS A 279 16.60 14.04 -11.53
C LYS A 279 15.89 13.52 -10.27
N VAL A 280 15.19 14.39 -9.54
CA VAL A 280 14.61 14.04 -8.24
C VAL A 280 13.10 14.18 -8.27
N MET A 281 12.43 13.11 -7.85
CA MET A 281 10.99 13.09 -7.62
C MET A 281 10.70 13.21 -6.12
N VAL A 282 10.01 14.27 -5.70
CA VAL A 282 9.51 14.41 -4.33
C VAL A 282 8.05 13.99 -4.29
N SER A 283 7.74 12.96 -3.52
CA SER A 283 6.40 12.37 -3.59
C SER A 283 5.87 11.87 -2.25
N THR A 284 4.53 11.72 -2.20
CA THR A 284 3.89 10.82 -1.22
C THR A 284 4.01 9.37 -1.71
N ASN A 285 3.53 8.40 -0.91
CA ASN A 285 3.42 6.99 -1.28
C ASN A 285 2.63 6.73 -2.59
N ALA A 286 1.91 7.74 -3.10
CA ALA A 286 1.22 7.67 -4.40
C ALA A 286 2.17 7.46 -5.58
N PHE A 287 3.45 7.84 -5.45
CA PHE A 287 4.50 7.58 -6.43
C PHE A 287 5.24 6.31 -6.04
N GLY A 288 4.67 5.19 -6.42
CA GLY A 288 5.22 3.95 -5.89
C GLY A 288 4.98 2.77 -6.83
N MET A 289 3.92 2.04 -6.63
CA MET A 289 3.65 0.81 -7.36
C MET A 289 3.65 1.07 -8.88
N GLY A 290 4.30 0.18 -9.63
CA GLY A 290 4.42 0.28 -11.09
C GLY A 290 5.61 1.07 -11.63
N ILE A 291 6.39 1.75 -10.80
CA ILE A 291 7.59 2.47 -11.27
C ILE A 291 8.73 1.49 -11.49
N ASP A 292 9.21 1.42 -12.74
CA ASP A 292 10.34 0.58 -13.14
C ASP A 292 11.45 1.41 -13.80
N LYS A 293 12.18 2.16 -12.98
CA LYS A 293 13.37 2.90 -13.40
C LYS A 293 14.61 2.28 -12.78
N ALA A 294 15.53 1.85 -13.60
CA ALA A 294 16.69 1.06 -13.17
C ALA A 294 17.76 1.89 -12.43
N ASP A 295 17.94 3.16 -12.84
CA ASP A 295 19.04 4.04 -12.43
C ASP A 295 18.72 4.94 -11.22
N VAL A 296 17.78 4.56 -10.37
CA VAL A 296 17.53 5.25 -9.10
C VAL A 296 18.71 4.97 -8.16
N ARG A 297 19.47 6.01 -7.82
CA ARG A 297 20.66 5.87 -6.96
C ARG A 297 20.38 6.18 -5.51
N LYS A 298 19.44 7.07 -5.24
CA LYS A 298 19.19 7.60 -3.92
C LYS A 298 17.69 7.65 -3.61
N VAL A 299 17.30 7.08 -2.49
CA VAL A 299 15.94 7.18 -1.94
C VAL A 299 16.04 7.79 -0.54
N ILE A 300 15.27 8.82 -0.27
CA ILE A 300 15.15 9.40 1.08
C ILE A 300 13.70 9.27 1.57
N HIS A 301 13.55 8.78 2.79
CA HIS A 301 12.34 8.95 3.58
C HIS A 301 12.54 10.17 4.48
N TYR A 302 12.00 11.30 4.07
CA TYR A 302 12.08 12.56 4.80
C TYR A 302 11.17 12.56 6.04
N ASP A 303 10.00 11.95 5.92
CA ASP A 303 9.08 11.63 7.01
C ASP A 303 9.08 10.11 7.25
N LEU A 304 8.75 9.66 8.46
CA LEU A 304 8.67 8.24 8.78
C LEU A 304 7.63 7.54 7.87
N PRO A 305 7.95 6.40 7.26
CA PRO A 305 6.97 5.58 6.56
C PRO A 305 5.95 4.99 7.55
N ASP A 306 4.86 4.42 7.04
CA ASP A 306 3.81 3.87 7.89
C ASP A 306 4.21 2.56 8.59
N CYS A 307 5.10 1.78 7.95
CA CYS A 307 5.57 0.48 8.43
C CYS A 307 6.86 0.07 7.71
N ILE A 308 7.47 -1.02 8.16
CA ILE A 308 8.69 -1.59 7.54
C ILE A 308 8.41 -2.05 6.11
N GLU A 309 7.26 -2.61 5.83
CA GLU A 309 6.88 -3.10 4.50
C GLU A 309 6.86 -1.95 3.48
N SER A 310 6.22 -0.83 3.83
CA SER A 310 6.22 0.38 2.99
C SER A 310 7.65 0.90 2.80
N TYR A 311 8.43 1.01 3.88
CA TYR A 311 9.84 1.39 3.81
C TYR A 311 10.62 0.50 2.85
N PHE A 312 10.51 -0.81 3.01
CA PHE A 312 11.25 -1.79 2.21
C PHE A 312 10.86 -1.73 0.72
N GLN A 313 9.57 -1.59 0.43
CA GLN A 313 9.06 -1.47 -0.93
C GLN A 313 9.54 -0.16 -1.60
N GLU A 314 9.53 0.96 -0.87
CA GLU A 314 9.93 2.28 -1.35
C GLU A 314 11.46 2.37 -1.49
N ALA A 315 12.22 1.95 -0.48
CA ALA A 315 13.68 1.86 -0.51
C ALA A 315 14.17 0.94 -1.62
N GLY A 316 13.49 -0.19 -1.83
CA GLY A 316 13.79 -1.20 -2.86
C GLY A 316 13.69 -0.70 -4.30
N ARG A 317 13.24 0.54 -4.54
CA ARG A 317 13.28 1.19 -5.86
C ARG A 317 14.69 1.58 -6.27
N ALA A 318 15.57 1.78 -5.30
CA ALA A 318 16.97 2.10 -5.59
C ALA A 318 17.74 0.85 -6.08
N GLY A 319 18.64 1.06 -7.02
CA GLY A 319 19.60 0.06 -7.47
C GLY A 319 19.02 -1.18 -8.14
N ARG A 320 17.96 -1.05 -8.93
CA ARG A 320 17.38 -2.20 -9.67
C ARG A 320 18.32 -2.76 -10.74
N ASP A 321 19.26 -1.95 -11.21
CA ASP A 321 20.32 -2.33 -12.13
C ASP A 321 21.53 -2.97 -11.44
N GLN A 322 21.42 -3.33 -10.16
CA GLN A 322 22.46 -3.95 -9.31
C GLN A 322 23.66 -3.01 -9.03
N LYS A 323 23.60 -1.74 -9.40
CA LYS A 323 24.65 -0.77 -9.07
C LYS A 323 24.49 -0.24 -7.65
N PRO A 324 25.58 0.17 -6.99
CA PRO A 324 25.55 0.74 -5.64
C PRO A 324 24.54 1.87 -5.52
N SER A 325 23.71 1.81 -4.50
CA SER A 325 22.61 2.75 -4.25
C SER A 325 22.35 2.90 -2.75
N GLN A 326 21.70 3.96 -2.35
CA GLN A 326 21.47 4.30 -0.94
C GLN A 326 19.99 4.58 -0.68
N ALA A 327 19.50 4.06 0.44
CA ALA A 327 18.21 4.42 1.02
C ALA A 327 18.43 5.02 2.41
N VAL A 328 18.02 6.26 2.62
CA VAL A 328 18.19 6.97 3.89
C VAL A 328 16.82 7.24 4.50
N LEU A 329 16.65 6.90 5.77
CA LEU A 329 15.49 7.25 6.57
C LEU A 329 15.89 8.31 7.58
N LEU A 330 15.25 9.48 7.49
CA LEU A 330 15.48 10.60 8.40
C LEU A 330 14.42 10.63 9.49
N TYR A 331 14.82 10.79 10.74
CA TYR A 331 13.89 10.93 11.83
C TYR A 331 14.37 11.92 12.89
N THR A 332 13.43 12.45 13.66
CA THR A 332 13.64 13.20 14.89
C THR A 332 12.88 12.51 16.03
N HIS A 333 13.14 12.90 17.26
CA HIS A 333 12.34 12.44 18.39
C HIS A 333 10.85 12.82 18.26
N HIS A 334 10.59 13.99 17.69
CA HIS A 334 9.22 14.46 17.43
C HIS A 334 8.47 13.57 16.43
N ASP A 335 9.14 13.05 15.42
CA ASP A 335 8.51 12.13 14.46
C ASP A 335 8.04 10.83 15.14
N ILE A 336 8.79 10.33 16.13
CA ILE A 336 8.40 9.15 16.91
C ILE A 336 7.14 9.45 17.74
N ILE A 337 7.11 10.60 18.42
CA ILE A 337 5.95 11.02 19.21
C ILE A 337 4.71 11.14 18.29
N ASN A 338 4.87 11.84 17.17
CA ASN A 338 3.78 12.04 16.20
C ASN A 338 3.26 10.70 15.62
N ALA A 339 4.14 9.74 15.35
CA ALA A 339 3.72 8.42 14.85
C ALA A 339 2.87 7.66 15.88
N LYS A 340 3.24 7.72 17.17
CA LYS A 340 2.47 7.13 18.28
C LYS A 340 1.11 7.82 18.46
N GLU A 341 1.07 9.16 18.41
CA GLU A 341 -0.18 9.92 18.51
C GLU A 341 -1.10 9.67 17.31
N LEU A 342 -0.53 9.56 16.09
CA LEU A 342 -1.30 9.21 14.90
C LEU A 342 -1.94 7.82 15.02
N LEU A 343 -1.24 6.84 15.58
CA LEU A 343 -1.79 5.52 15.83
C LEU A 343 -2.97 5.58 16.80
N LYS A 344 -2.86 6.31 17.91
CA LYS A 344 -3.94 6.50 18.88
C LYS A 344 -5.17 7.15 18.24
N THR A 345 -4.97 8.20 17.43
CA THR A 345 -6.06 8.88 16.73
C THR A 345 -6.68 8.04 15.61
N SER A 346 -5.89 7.11 15.02
CA SER A 346 -6.39 6.19 13.98
C SER A 346 -7.26 5.06 14.53
N TYR A 347 -7.11 4.72 15.80
CA TYR A 347 -7.88 3.68 16.51
C TYR A 347 -8.41 4.23 17.84
N PRO A 348 -9.39 5.17 17.80
CA PRO A 348 -9.98 5.71 19.03
C PRO A 348 -10.60 4.61 19.88
N PRO A 349 -10.64 4.75 21.22
CA PRO A 349 -11.36 3.83 22.09
C PRO A 349 -12.83 3.67 21.67
N ILE A 350 -13.42 2.49 21.94
CA ILE A 350 -14.80 2.18 21.54
C ILE A 350 -15.79 3.20 22.08
N ASP A 351 -15.59 3.66 23.31
CA ASP A 351 -16.48 4.65 23.93
C ASP A 351 -16.41 6.02 23.24
N GLU A 352 -15.24 6.42 22.76
CA GLU A 352 -15.09 7.64 21.96
C GLU A 352 -15.78 7.49 20.60
N ILE A 353 -15.69 6.33 19.96
CA ILE A 353 -16.40 6.04 18.70
C ILE A 353 -17.92 6.13 18.93
N ARG A 354 -18.42 5.60 20.05
CA ARG A 354 -19.84 5.71 20.46
C ARG A 354 -20.27 7.17 20.69
N ILE A 355 -19.43 7.96 21.35
CA ILE A 355 -19.67 9.39 21.57
C ILE A 355 -19.77 10.12 20.22
N ILE A 356 -18.81 9.87 19.30
CA ILE A 356 -18.80 10.47 17.96
C ILE A 356 -20.04 10.04 17.16
N TYR A 357 -20.41 8.74 17.20
CA TYR A 357 -21.62 8.25 16.52
C TYR A 357 -22.89 8.92 17.03
N ASN A 358 -23.03 9.05 18.35
CA ASN A 358 -24.17 9.76 18.94
C ASN A 358 -24.20 11.25 18.55
N ALA A 359 -23.05 11.91 18.57
CA ALA A 359 -22.91 13.29 18.14
C ALA A 359 -23.26 13.48 16.64
N LEU A 360 -22.90 12.53 15.76
CA LEU A 360 -23.30 12.53 14.33
C LEU A 360 -24.84 12.50 14.19
N GLY A 361 -25.51 11.62 14.91
CA GLY A 361 -26.98 11.56 14.91
C GLY A 361 -27.62 12.85 15.40
N ASN A 362 -27.07 13.49 16.44
CA ASN A 362 -27.54 14.77 16.95
C ASN A 362 -27.29 15.93 15.98
N TYR A 363 -26.10 15.98 15.38
CA TYR A 363 -25.74 16.98 14.39
C TYR A 363 -26.69 16.98 13.18
N LEU A 364 -27.07 15.79 12.71
CA LEU A 364 -28.00 15.58 11.61
C LEU A 364 -29.48 15.60 12.03
N GLN A 365 -29.75 15.86 13.32
CA GLN A 365 -31.11 15.91 13.90
C GLN A 365 -31.93 14.65 13.64
N LEU A 366 -31.29 13.47 13.67
CA LEU A 366 -31.94 12.19 13.45
C LEU A 366 -32.53 11.64 14.76
N ALA A 367 -33.76 11.21 14.74
CA ALA A 367 -34.32 10.39 15.83
C ALA A 367 -33.80 8.96 15.77
N GLU A 368 -33.75 8.24 16.89
CA GLU A 368 -33.42 6.80 16.92
C GLU A 368 -34.41 6.02 16.01
N GLY A 369 -33.90 5.09 15.22
CA GLY A 369 -34.66 4.34 14.23
C GLY A 369 -34.87 5.03 12.89
N SER A 370 -34.51 6.32 12.75
CA SER A 370 -34.68 7.08 11.51
C SER A 370 -33.39 7.25 10.71
N GLY A 371 -33.48 7.82 9.52
CA GLY A 371 -32.33 8.24 8.71
C GLY A 371 -31.73 7.13 7.83
N LYS A 372 -32.31 5.91 7.81
CA LYS A 372 -31.81 4.82 6.95
C LYS A 372 -31.80 5.23 5.49
N ASP A 373 -30.65 5.02 4.82
CA ASP A 373 -30.41 5.29 3.40
C ASP A 373 -30.64 6.75 2.97
N ILE A 374 -30.71 7.68 3.93
CA ILE A 374 -30.81 9.13 3.65
C ILE A 374 -29.41 9.72 3.60
N SER A 375 -29.15 10.48 2.54
CA SER A 375 -27.87 11.18 2.34
C SER A 375 -27.94 12.59 2.92
N PHE A 376 -26.94 12.96 3.70
CA PHE A 376 -26.82 14.26 4.34
C PHE A 376 -25.54 14.95 3.89
N ASP A 377 -25.59 16.24 3.59
CA ASP A 377 -24.41 17.07 3.43
C ASP A 377 -23.61 17.08 4.73
N PHE A 378 -22.36 16.65 4.68
CA PHE A 378 -21.56 16.47 5.88
C PHE A 378 -20.12 16.91 5.67
N LYS A 379 -19.75 18.02 6.27
CA LYS A 379 -18.39 18.52 6.28
C LYS A 379 -17.75 18.20 7.64
N ILE A 380 -16.84 17.25 7.61
CA ILE A 380 -16.20 16.71 8.82
C ILE A 380 -15.51 17.78 9.67
N SER A 381 -14.92 18.82 9.03
CA SER A 381 -14.29 19.93 9.76
C SER A 381 -15.29 20.74 10.58
N ASP A 382 -16.46 21.00 10.02
CA ASP A 382 -17.50 21.79 10.69
C ASP A 382 -18.10 21.00 11.86
N PHE A 383 -18.32 19.69 11.65
CA PHE A 383 -18.75 18.80 12.71
C PHE A 383 -17.72 18.71 13.85
N ALA A 384 -16.45 18.50 13.52
CA ALA A 384 -15.38 18.38 14.51
C ALA A 384 -15.25 19.68 15.33
N ASN A 385 -15.32 20.84 14.69
CA ASN A 385 -15.29 22.15 15.36
C ASN A 385 -16.50 22.36 16.27
N ASN A 386 -17.72 22.03 15.83
CA ASN A 386 -18.95 22.23 16.60
C ASN A 386 -18.98 21.40 17.90
N TYR A 387 -18.36 20.22 17.89
CA TYR A 387 -18.31 19.34 19.04
C TYR A 387 -16.95 19.32 19.76
N ASN A 388 -16.02 20.17 19.33
CA ASN A 388 -14.65 20.25 19.85
C ASN A 388 -13.91 18.89 19.83
N PHE A 389 -14.10 18.12 18.74
CA PHE A 389 -13.40 16.86 18.52
C PHE A 389 -12.13 17.06 17.70
N ASN A 390 -11.17 16.14 17.87
CA ASN A 390 -10.03 16.05 16.95
C ASN A 390 -10.48 15.56 15.57
N LEU A 391 -10.13 16.31 14.52
CA LEU A 391 -10.56 16.04 13.13
C LEU A 391 -10.16 14.63 12.66
N LEU A 392 -8.91 14.22 12.93
CA LEU A 392 -8.41 12.89 12.51
C LEU A 392 -9.11 11.76 13.27
N GLN A 393 -9.41 11.97 14.54
CA GLN A 393 -10.14 11.01 15.37
C GLN A 393 -11.57 10.81 14.87
N VAL A 394 -12.27 11.91 14.51
CA VAL A 394 -13.59 11.84 13.89
C VAL A 394 -13.54 11.08 12.57
N TYR A 395 -12.57 11.40 11.70
CA TYR A 395 -12.39 10.71 10.43
C TYR A 395 -12.17 9.20 10.63
N SER A 396 -11.30 8.84 11.58
CA SER A 396 -11.01 7.44 11.91
C SER A 396 -12.24 6.71 12.46
N ALA A 397 -12.99 7.35 13.36
CA ALA A 397 -14.24 6.79 13.89
C ALA A 397 -15.28 6.54 12.79
N ILE A 398 -15.44 7.51 11.87
CA ILE A 398 -16.34 7.36 10.71
C ILE A 398 -15.89 6.18 9.84
N LYS A 399 -14.59 6.04 9.56
CA LYS A 399 -14.07 4.93 8.75
C LYS A 399 -14.22 3.57 9.43
N ILE A 400 -14.12 3.50 10.76
CA ILE A 400 -14.39 2.27 11.51
C ILE A 400 -15.89 1.92 11.46
N LEU A 401 -16.76 2.91 11.68
CA LEU A 401 -18.21 2.72 11.59
C LEU A 401 -18.68 2.33 10.17
N GLU A 402 -18.00 2.84 9.13
CA GLU A 402 -18.23 2.47 7.73
C GLU A 402 -17.88 1.01 7.47
N ARG A 403 -16.73 0.51 7.98
CA ARG A 403 -16.34 -0.91 7.89
C ARG A 403 -17.31 -1.85 8.60
N GLU A 404 -17.90 -1.39 9.68
CA GLU A 404 -18.94 -2.13 10.42
C GLU A 404 -20.32 -2.02 9.77
N GLY A 405 -20.48 -1.23 8.72
CA GLY A 405 -21.73 -1.08 7.99
C GLY A 405 -22.77 -0.20 8.67
N TYR A 406 -22.42 0.58 9.69
CA TYR A 406 -23.36 1.50 10.35
C TYR A 406 -23.64 2.75 9.49
N LEU A 407 -22.66 3.23 8.77
CA LEU A 407 -22.77 4.40 7.93
C LEU A 407 -21.83 4.31 6.72
N MET A 408 -21.99 5.20 5.74
CA MET A 408 -21.12 5.35 4.59
C MET A 408 -20.74 6.83 4.46
N TYR A 409 -19.44 7.10 4.29
CA TYR A 409 -18.93 8.45 4.06
C TYR A 409 -18.42 8.60 2.63
N VAL A 410 -19.10 9.46 1.86
CA VAL A 410 -18.78 9.73 0.47
C VAL A 410 -18.06 11.06 0.37
N GLU A 411 -16.76 11.02 0.11
CA GLU A 411 -15.95 12.22 -0.11
C GLU A 411 -16.36 12.88 -1.45
N SER A 412 -16.48 14.20 -1.47
CA SER A 412 -16.93 15.00 -2.65
C SER A 412 -15.99 14.95 -3.86
N ALA A 413 -14.88 14.26 -3.79
CA ALA A 413 -13.88 14.15 -4.86
C ALA A 413 -14.25 13.14 -5.97
N GLY A 414 -15.44 12.57 -5.98
CA GLY A 414 -15.94 11.69 -7.03
C GLY A 414 -16.40 12.46 -8.25
N GLN A 415 -15.90 12.11 -9.44
CA GLN A 415 -16.41 12.63 -10.72
C GLN A 415 -17.80 12.10 -11.07
N PHE A 416 -18.45 11.32 -10.20
CA PHE A 416 -19.65 10.56 -10.49
C PHE A 416 -20.60 10.52 -9.29
N SER A 417 -21.90 10.66 -9.56
CA SER A 417 -22.96 10.32 -8.61
C SER A 417 -22.99 8.82 -8.34
N LYS A 418 -23.59 8.40 -7.21
CA LYS A 418 -23.77 6.97 -6.90
C LYS A 418 -25.24 6.58 -6.95
N LEU A 419 -25.49 5.34 -7.37
CA LEU A 419 -26.84 4.79 -7.47
C LEU A 419 -26.84 3.31 -7.05
N PHE A 420 -27.87 2.93 -6.30
CA PHE A 420 -28.16 1.56 -5.89
C PHE A 420 -29.67 1.30 -6.03
N VAL A 421 -30.09 0.10 -6.43
CA VAL A 421 -31.48 -0.31 -6.53
C VAL A 421 -31.80 -1.32 -5.42
N PRO A 422 -32.52 -0.93 -4.36
CA PRO A 422 -32.85 -1.81 -3.24
C PRO A 422 -33.99 -2.80 -3.55
N LEU A 423 -34.77 -2.57 -4.61
CA LEU A 423 -35.88 -3.42 -5.01
C LEU A 423 -35.40 -4.68 -5.73
N SER A 424 -36.20 -5.75 -5.65
CA SER A 424 -36.03 -6.90 -6.52
C SER A 424 -36.27 -6.55 -7.99
N LYS A 425 -35.77 -7.38 -8.93
CA LYS A 425 -36.01 -7.15 -10.37
C LYS A 425 -37.50 -7.18 -10.70
N GLU A 426 -38.26 -8.05 -10.03
CA GLU A 426 -39.70 -8.22 -10.17
C GLU A 426 -40.48 -6.99 -9.68
N ASP A 427 -40.10 -6.45 -8.52
CA ASP A 427 -40.75 -5.27 -7.95
C ASP A 427 -40.44 -4.01 -8.76
N LEU A 428 -39.18 -3.88 -9.25
CA LEU A 428 -38.80 -2.81 -10.14
C LEU A 428 -39.59 -2.85 -11.47
N TYR A 429 -39.81 -4.05 -12.02
CA TYR A 429 -40.63 -4.23 -13.23
C TYR A 429 -42.09 -3.80 -12.98
N ARG A 430 -42.70 -4.23 -11.88
CA ARG A 430 -44.05 -3.79 -11.48
C ARG A 430 -44.14 -2.28 -11.39
N PHE A 431 -43.17 -1.67 -10.69
CA PHE A 431 -43.10 -0.23 -10.55
C PHE A 431 -43.05 0.49 -11.93
N MET A 432 -42.26 -0.02 -12.89
CA MET A 432 -42.16 0.56 -14.23
C MET A 432 -43.52 0.50 -14.98
N VAL A 433 -44.27 -0.62 -14.87
CA VAL A 433 -45.58 -0.75 -15.47
C VAL A 433 -46.59 0.23 -14.90
N GLU A 434 -46.56 0.46 -13.58
CA GLU A 434 -47.44 1.41 -12.87
C GLU A 434 -47.05 2.86 -13.09
N ASN A 435 -45.79 3.13 -13.44
CA ASN A 435 -45.21 4.46 -13.57
C ASN A 435 -44.52 4.69 -14.93
N PRO A 436 -45.29 4.79 -16.04
CA PRO A 436 -44.74 4.92 -17.40
C PRO A 436 -43.78 6.11 -17.60
N ARG A 437 -43.96 7.19 -16.83
CA ARG A 437 -43.09 8.39 -16.90
C ARG A 437 -41.66 8.10 -16.43
N SER A 438 -41.45 7.13 -15.53
CA SER A 438 -40.17 6.76 -15.00
C SER A 438 -39.54 5.56 -15.73
N GLU A 439 -40.31 4.89 -16.58
CA GLU A 439 -39.88 3.67 -17.29
C GLU A 439 -38.63 3.93 -18.14
N ARG A 440 -38.58 5.05 -18.86
CA ARG A 440 -37.49 5.39 -19.77
C ARG A 440 -36.17 5.52 -19.01
N ILE A 441 -36.14 6.28 -17.91
CA ILE A 441 -34.91 6.50 -17.13
C ILE A 441 -34.45 5.20 -16.43
N ILE A 442 -35.39 4.42 -15.89
CA ILE A 442 -35.07 3.15 -15.23
C ILE A 442 -34.47 2.14 -16.23
N LYS A 443 -35.05 2.03 -17.44
CA LYS A 443 -34.51 1.17 -18.50
C LYS A 443 -33.09 1.59 -18.91
N GLU A 444 -32.83 2.89 -19.03
CA GLU A 444 -31.52 3.38 -19.38
C GLU A 444 -30.50 3.18 -18.25
N ILE A 445 -30.89 3.27 -16.98
CA ILE A 445 -30.06 2.90 -15.84
C ILE A 445 -29.67 1.44 -15.92
N MET A 446 -30.65 0.53 -16.09
CA MET A 446 -30.42 -0.92 -16.17
C MET A 446 -29.52 -1.31 -17.36
N ARG A 447 -29.65 -0.63 -18.50
CA ARG A 447 -28.83 -0.87 -19.71
C ARG A 447 -27.41 -0.30 -19.56
N SER A 448 -27.28 0.80 -18.85
CA SER A 448 -26.02 1.54 -18.77
C SER A 448 -25.09 1.04 -17.67
N TYR A 449 -25.63 0.43 -16.63
CA TYR A 449 -24.88 0.09 -15.43
C TYR A 449 -25.20 -1.33 -14.95
N SER A 450 -24.14 -2.11 -14.74
CA SER A 450 -24.21 -3.44 -14.12
C SER A 450 -23.98 -3.36 -12.62
N GLY A 451 -24.53 -4.31 -11.86
CA GLY A 451 -24.31 -4.38 -10.40
C GLY A 451 -25.18 -3.43 -9.56
N ILE A 452 -26.16 -2.75 -10.18
CA ILE A 452 -27.03 -1.77 -9.49
C ILE A 452 -27.91 -2.37 -8.39
N PHE A 453 -28.12 -3.67 -8.38
CA PHE A 453 -28.93 -4.41 -7.40
C PHE A 453 -28.09 -4.98 -6.24
N THR A 454 -26.76 -4.96 -6.36
CA THR A 454 -25.85 -5.58 -5.41
C THR A 454 -25.02 -4.58 -4.64
N ASP A 455 -24.69 -3.43 -5.27
CA ASP A 455 -23.83 -2.42 -4.66
C ASP A 455 -24.09 -1.01 -5.20
N TYR A 456 -23.57 0.00 -4.52
CA TYR A 456 -23.57 1.38 -5.01
C TYR A 456 -22.61 1.52 -6.20
N ILE A 457 -23.16 1.86 -7.35
CA ILE A 457 -22.37 2.08 -8.57
C ILE A 457 -22.20 3.57 -8.86
N ASN A 458 -21.12 3.92 -9.52
CA ASN A 458 -20.91 5.29 -10.02
C ASN A 458 -21.72 5.51 -11.30
N ILE A 459 -22.52 6.57 -11.34
CA ILE A 459 -23.30 6.98 -12.52
C ILE A 459 -22.86 8.35 -13.00
N ASN A 460 -23.10 8.62 -14.29
CA ASN A 460 -22.89 9.93 -14.91
C ASN A 460 -24.20 10.42 -15.50
N GLU A 461 -24.79 11.46 -14.88
CA GLU A 461 -26.09 12.01 -15.27
C GLU A 461 -26.06 12.58 -16.69
N SER A 462 -24.95 13.16 -17.14
CA SER A 462 -24.83 13.70 -18.50
C SER A 462 -24.87 12.58 -19.55
N MET A 463 -24.29 11.42 -19.24
CA MET A 463 -24.37 10.25 -20.10
C MET A 463 -25.79 9.67 -20.12
N LEU A 464 -26.42 9.55 -18.95
CA LEU A 464 -27.83 9.11 -18.86
C LEU A 464 -28.77 10.07 -19.61
N ALA A 465 -28.56 11.38 -19.47
CA ALA A 465 -29.31 12.42 -20.15
C ALA A 465 -29.22 12.25 -21.68
N LYS A 466 -28.01 12.05 -22.20
CA LYS A 466 -27.79 11.82 -23.62
C LYS A 466 -28.48 10.55 -24.14
N ARG A 467 -28.44 9.44 -23.37
CA ARG A 467 -29.06 8.15 -23.74
C ARG A 467 -30.58 8.18 -23.61
N ALA A 468 -31.08 8.81 -22.54
CA ALA A 468 -32.51 8.99 -22.33
C ALA A 468 -33.11 10.10 -23.19
N GLU A 469 -32.30 10.85 -23.99
CA GLU A 469 -32.70 12.02 -24.77
C GLU A 469 -33.49 13.03 -23.92
N MET A 470 -32.92 13.35 -22.76
CA MET A 470 -33.50 14.25 -21.76
C MET A 470 -32.48 15.31 -21.37
N ALA A 471 -32.92 16.45 -20.82
CA ALA A 471 -32.02 17.42 -20.20
C ALA A 471 -31.40 16.83 -18.93
N ARG A 472 -30.14 17.18 -18.62
CA ARG A 472 -29.43 16.68 -17.42
C ARG A 472 -30.21 17.02 -16.14
N GLU A 473 -30.75 18.23 -16.06
CA GLU A 473 -31.53 18.70 -14.93
C GLU A 473 -32.80 17.88 -14.71
N GLU A 474 -33.42 17.41 -15.80
CA GLU A 474 -34.58 16.55 -15.75
C GLU A 474 -34.21 15.13 -15.26
N VAL A 475 -33.08 14.59 -15.72
CA VAL A 475 -32.55 13.32 -15.21
C VAL A 475 -32.31 13.39 -13.71
N VAL A 476 -31.64 14.45 -13.22
CA VAL A 476 -31.39 14.66 -11.78
C VAL A 476 -32.71 14.75 -10.99
N LYS A 477 -33.71 15.45 -11.51
CA LYS A 477 -35.04 15.52 -10.88
C LYS A 477 -35.74 14.16 -10.83
N GLN A 478 -35.67 13.36 -11.90
CA GLN A 478 -36.24 12.02 -11.92
C GLN A 478 -35.52 11.05 -11.01
N LEU A 479 -34.18 11.08 -10.96
CA LEU A 479 -33.41 10.27 -10.01
C LEU A 479 -33.74 10.65 -8.55
N SER A 480 -33.86 11.94 -8.26
CA SER A 480 -34.25 12.42 -6.93
C SER A 480 -35.69 12.04 -6.57
N TYR A 481 -36.59 12.01 -7.54
CA TYR A 481 -37.98 11.56 -7.36
C TYR A 481 -38.04 10.05 -7.06
N LEU A 482 -37.33 9.22 -7.85
CA LEU A 482 -37.23 7.77 -7.65
C LEU A 482 -36.57 7.43 -6.29
N HIS A 483 -35.59 8.24 -5.85
CA HIS A 483 -35.00 8.13 -4.52
C HIS A 483 -36.02 8.39 -3.40
N LYS A 484 -36.83 9.42 -3.51
CA LYS A 484 -37.92 9.72 -2.53
C LYS A 484 -38.94 8.59 -2.44
N LEU A 485 -39.21 7.93 -3.56
CA LEU A 485 -40.09 6.76 -3.61
C LEU A 485 -39.42 5.46 -3.15
N LYS A 486 -38.14 5.49 -2.75
CA LYS A 486 -37.35 4.34 -2.34
C LYS A 486 -37.21 3.25 -3.43
N VAL A 487 -37.41 3.61 -4.70
CA VAL A 487 -37.18 2.74 -5.85
C VAL A 487 -35.69 2.57 -6.12
N ILE A 488 -34.94 3.66 -5.94
CA ILE A 488 -33.49 3.69 -6.01
C ILE A 488 -32.92 4.44 -4.81
N THR A 489 -31.67 4.18 -4.48
CA THR A 489 -30.89 5.09 -3.62
C THR A 489 -29.95 5.86 -4.54
N TYR A 490 -30.16 7.18 -4.65
CA TYR A 490 -29.39 8.09 -5.49
C TYR A 490 -28.63 9.10 -4.63
N ILE A 491 -27.34 9.16 -4.80
CA ILE A 491 -26.43 10.11 -4.16
C ILE A 491 -25.87 10.99 -5.26
N PRO A 492 -26.37 12.24 -5.42
CA PRO A 492 -25.91 13.14 -6.48
C PRO A 492 -24.46 13.57 -6.27
N ILE A 493 -23.78 13.96 -7.35
CA ILE A 493 -22.55 14.74 -7.24
C ILE A 493 -22.88 16.02 -6.50
N THR A 494 -22.33 16.14 -5.32
CA THR A 494 -22.34 17.40 -4.57
C THR A 494 -20.93 17.92 -4.46
N THR A 495 -20.77 19.21 -4.37
CA THR A 495 -19.49 19.83 -3.99
C THR A 495 -19.16 19.58 -2.51
N MET A 496 -20.13 19.04 -1.76
CA MET A 496 -20.03 18.71 -0.34
C MET A 496 -19.93 17.20 -0.13
N PRO A 497 -19.08 16.74 0.78
CA PRO A 497 -19.09 15.34 1.22
C PRO A 497 -20.45 14.94 1.79
N GLN A 498 -20.79 13.64 1.66
CA GLN A 498 -22.06 13.08 2.10
C GLN A 498 -21.85 12.03 3.18
N LEU A 499 -22.74 12.01 4.18
CA LEU A 499 -22.85 10.94 5.16
C LEU A 499 -24.20 10.23 4.99
N VAL A 500 -24.19 8.92 4.90
CA VAL A 500 -25.38 8.08 4.76
C VAL A 500 -25.41 7.08 5.90
N PHE A 501 -26.52 6.97 6.62
CA PHE A 501 -26.72 5.91 7.59
C PHE A 501 -27.25 4.66 6.87
N SER A 502 -26.47 3.58 6.87
CA SER A 502 -26.82 2.30 6.21
C SER A 502 -27.96 1.57 6.94
N SER A 503 -28.09 1.81 8.24
CA SER A 503 -29.23 1.41 9.09
C SER A 503 -29.86 2.65 9.69
N GLY A 504 -31.10 2.55 10.23
CA GLY A 504 -31.65 3.65 11.05
C GLY A 504 -30.71 3.98 12.21
N ARG A 505 -30.66 5.25 12.65
CA ARG A 505 -29.86 5.64 13.81
C ARG A 505 -30.14 4.72 14.99
N MET A 506 -29.12 4.03 15.45
CA MET A 506 -29.18 3.17 16.65
C MET A 506 -28.79 3.96 17.90
N ASN A 507 -29.22 3.50 19.06
CA ASN A 507 -28.68 4.02 20.32
C ASN A 507 -27.18 3.61 20.39
N ALA A 508 -26.31 4.60 20.65
CA ALA A 508 -24.85 4.42 20.61
C ALA A 508 -24.33 3.31 21.54
N LYS A 509 -25.02 3.01 22.64
CA LYS A 509 -24.66 1.92 23.56
C LYS A 509 -24.70 0.53 22.91
N TYR A 510 -25.49 0.36 21.84
CA TYR A 510 -25.59 -0.90 21.10
C TYR A 510 -24.62 -1.02 19.93
N ILE A 511 -23.83 0.03 19.66
CA ILE A 511 -22.75 -0.05 18.67
C ILE A 511 -21.73 -1.08 19.14
N GLN A 512 -21.54 -2.11 18.33
CA GLN A 512 -20.54 -3.15 18.52
C GLN A 512 -19.52 -3.07 17.40
N LEU A 513 -18.26 -3.27 17.74
CA LEU A 513 -17.17 -3.34 16.78
C LEU A 513 -16.68 -4.79 16.75
N SER A 514 -16.62 -5.37 15.57
CA SER A 514 -16.10 -6.72 15.38
C SER A 514 -14.59 -6.77 15.64
N ASP A 515 -14.12 -7.89 16.16
CA ASP A 515 -12.68 -8.11 16.34
C ASP A 515 -11.92 -7.94 15.01
N GLN A 516 -12.50 -8.37 13.90
CA GLN A 516 -11.89 -8.28 12.57
C GLN A 516 -11.68 -6.84 12.09
N ASN A 517 -12.67 -5.97 12.26
CA ASN A 517 -12.63 -4.62 11.72
C ASN A 517 -11.99 -3.59 12.67
N TYR A 518 -11.79 -3.94 13.94
CA TYR A 518 -11.23 -3.02 14.92
C TYR A 518 -10.03 -3.61 15.67
N ARG A 519 -10.22 -4.65 16.53
CA ARG A 519 -9.16 -5.14 17.42
C ARG A 519 -7.96 -5.68 16.65
N PHE A 520 -8.17 -6.58 15.69
CA PHE A 520 -7.08 -7.19 14.94
C PHE A 520 -6.33 -6.16 14.08
N LEU A 521 -7.06 -5.21 13.48
CA LEU A 521 -6.42 -4.15 12.69
C LEU A 521 -5.60 -3.20 13.56
N LYS A 522 -6.08 -2.89 14.77
CA LYS A 522 -5.36 -2.08 15.75
C LYS A 522 -4.09 -2.79 16.21
N GLU A 523 -4.17 -4.05 16.66
CA GLU A 523 -3.01 -4.85 17.08
C GLU A 523 -1.97 -5.00 15.97
N ALA A 524 -2.42 -5.23 14.73
CA ALA A 524 -1.53 -5.30 13.58
C ALA A 524 -0.83 -3.95 13.30
N ALA A 525 -1.54 -2.83 13.45
CA ALA A 525 -0.96 -1.49 13.27
C ALA A 525 0.04 -1.17 14.40
N GLU A 526 -0.27 -1.54 15.66
CA GLU A 526 0.64 -1.40 16.80
C GLU A 526 1.93 -2.18 16.58
N LYS A 527 1.85 -3.46 16.24
CA LYS A 527 3.02 -4.31 15.96
C LYS A 527 3.88 -3.76 14.82
N ARG A 528 3.26 -3.26 13.74
CA ARG A 528 4.00 -2.65 12.61
C ARG A 528 4.71 -1.37 13.02
N LEU A 529 4.05 -0.51 13.81
CA LEU A 529 4.70 0.69 14.31
C LEU A 529 5.86 0.36 15.26
N GLU A 530 5.68 -0.57 16.19
CA GLU A 530 6.74 -1.03 17.10
C GLU A 530 7.95 -1.55 16.32
N ALA A 531 7.72 -2.39 15.30
CA ALA A 531 8.78 -2.91 14.46
C ALA A 531 9.55 -1.79 13.72
N LEU A 532 8.82 -0.78 13.18
CA LEU A 532 9.46 0.38 12.56
C LEU A 532 10.27 1.19 13.56
N LEU A 533 9.72 1.47 14.75
CA LEU A 533 10.40 2.22 15.79
C LEU A 533 11.64 1.46 16.29
N HIS A 534 11.56 0.15 16.45
CA HIS A 534 12.71 -0.69 16.76
C HIS A 534 13.79 -0.58 15.67
N PHE A 535 13.41 -0.71 14.40
CA PHE A 535 14.33 -0.60 13.27
C PHE A 535 15.09 0.74 13.24
N ILE A 536 14.44 1.86 13.54
CA ILE A 536 15.10 3.18 13.52
C ILE A 536 15.94 3.46 14.77
N THR A 537 15.63 2.83 15.90
CA THR A 537 16.32 3.09 17.19
C THR A 537 17.38 2.06 17.55
N ASP A 538 17.30 0.82 17.02
CA ASP A 538 18.31 -0.21 17.25
C ASP A 538 19.53 0.00 16.34
N ASN A 539 20.58 0.56 16.92
CA ASN A 539 21.85 0.82 16.23
C ASN A 539 22.92 -0.28 16.49
N LEU A 540 22.55 -1.42 17.05
CA LEU A 540 23.46 -2.51 17.34
C LEU A 540 23.47 -3.57 16.23
N LYS A 541 22.31 -3.84 15.64
CA LYS A 541 22.15 -4.85 14.61
C LYS A 541 22.16 -4.25 13.20
N CYS A 542 22.83 -4.91 12.26
CA CYS A 542 22.88 -4.50 10.85
C CYS A 542 21.49 -4.23 10.28
N ARG A 543 21.30 -3.10 9.59
CA ARG A 543 19.99 -2.70 9.02
C ARG A 543 19.41 -3.74 8.07
N SER A 544 20.25 -4.33 7.22
CA SER A 544 19.82 -5.39 6.31
C SER A 544 19.35 -6.62 7.09
N GLN A 545 20.08 -7.03 8.13
CA GLN A 545 19.69 -8.17 8.97
C GLN A 545 18.36 -7.93 9.71
N GLN A 546 18.11 -6.70 10.19
CA GLN A 546 16.83 -6.36 10.82
C GLN A 546 15.66 -6.49 9.82
N LEU A 547 15.83 -5.97 8.60
CA LEU A 547 14.82 -6.07 7.55
C LEU A 547 14.56 -7.53 7.14
N LEU A 548 15.63 -8.29 6.91
CA LEU A 548 15.53 -9.70 6.53
C LEU A 548 14.85 -10.53 7.63
N ALA A 549 15.22 -10.32 8.88
CA ALA A 549 14.60 -10.98 10.04
C ALA A 549 13.10 -10.66 10.16
N TYR A 550 12.70 -9.39 9.91
CA TYR A 550 11.30 -8.99 9.89
C TYR A 550 10.48 -9.78 8.86
N PHE A 551 11.04 -10.01 7.68
CA PHE A 551 10.41 -10.85 6.65
C PHE A 551 10.64 -12.35 6.83
N GLY A 552 11.22 -12.81 7.95
CA GLY A 552 11.38 -14.22 8.31
C GLY A 552 12.69 -14.87 7.86
N GLU A 553 13.68 -14.10 7.39
CA GLU A 553 15.03 -14.59 7.07
C GLU A 553 15.95 -14.39 8.29
N GLN A 554 15.94 -15.36 9.22
CA GLN A 554 16.68 -15.26 10.49
C GLN A 554 18.20 -15.42 10.33
N LYS A 555 18.65 -16.17 9.32
CA LYS A 555 20.08 -16.47 9.09
C LYS A 555 20.60 -15.61 7.94
N SER A 556 21.02 -14.40 8.23
CA SER A 556 21.61 -13.48 7.25
C SER A 556 22.95 -12.94 7.76
N GLN A 557 23.85 -12.63 6.83
CA GLN A 557 25.13 -12.01 7.14
C GLN A 557 24.99 -10.48 7.22
N ARG A 558 25.95 -9.82 7.86
CA ARG A 558 26.04 -8.35 7.85
C ARG A 558 26.27 -7.85 6.43
N CYS A 559 25.58 -6.78 6.05
CA CYS A 559 25.73 -6.22 4.71
C CYS A 559 27.06 -5.47 4.48
N GLY A 560 27.76 -5.06 5.52
CA GLY A 560 29.02 -4.30 5.42
C GLY A 560 28.90 -2.83 5.00
N ILE A 561 27.73 -2.40 4.49
CA ILE A 561 27.53 -1.11 3.81
C ILE A 561 26.50 -0.17 4.46
N CYS A 562 25.72 -0.63 5.45
CA CYS A 562 24.78 0.22 6.18
C CYS A 562 25.49 1.11 7.22
N ASP A 563 24.78 2.11 7.76
CA ASP A 563 25.27 2.99 8.81
C ASP A 563 25.90 2.24 10.00
N VAL A 564 25.19 1.20 10.50
CA VAL A 564 25.66 0.38 11.62
C VAL A 564 26.92 -0.40 11.27
N CYS A 565 26.98 -1.01 10.08
CA CYS A 565 28.17 -1.76 9.67
C CYS A 565 29.39 -0.85 9.46
N LEU A 566 29.20 0.31 8.83
CA LEU A 566 30.27 1.27 8.58
C LEU A 566 30.82 1.87 9.86
N SER A 567 29.97 2.12 10.85
CA SER A 567 30.42 2.62 12.16
C SER A 567 31.19 1.56 12.96
N LYS A 568 30.76 0.28 12.90
CA LYS A 568 31.50 -0.84 13.53
C LYS A 568 32.87 -1.09 12.86
N ASN A 569 32.94 -0.95 11.53
CA ASN A 569 34.19 -1.20 10.79
C ASN A 569 35.31 -0.16 11.11
N LYS A 570 35.00 0.97 11.75
CA LYS A 570 36.00 1.96 12.19
C LYS A 570 36.85 1.44 13.34
N SER A 571 36.39 0.47 14.14
CA SER A 571 37.12 -0.06 15.31
C SER A 571 38.13 -1.15 14.98
N ASN A 572 38.28 -1.56 13.71
CA ASN A 572 39.15 -2.69 13.29
C ASN A 572 38.91 -4.03 14.06
N LEU A 573 37.69 -4.23 14.56
CA LEU A 573 37.24 -5.44 15.24
C LEU A 573 36.35 -6.26 14.32
N ASN A 574 36.43 -7.60 14.39
CA ASN A 574 35.41 -8.44 13.78
C ASN A 574 34.08 -8.34 14.55
N GLU A 575 33.00 -8.90 14.00
CA GLU A 575 31.67 -8.77 14.57
C GLU A 575 31.56 -9.34 15.99
N MET A 576 32.13 -10.53 16.20
CA MET A 576 32.12 -11.23 17.48
C MET A 576 32.92 -10.45 18.54
N GLU A 577 34.11 -9.98 18.18
CA GLU A 577 34.97 -9.17 19.05
C GLU A 577 34.28 -7.82 19.40
N PHE A 578 33.65 -7.17 18.42
CA PHE A 578 32.92 -5.93 18.67
C PHE A 578 31.74 -6.16 19.62
N GLU A 579 30.95 -7.21 19.44
CA GLU A 579 29.81 -7.52 20.30
C GLU A 579 30.25 -7.95 21.70
N GLN A 580 31.33 -8.70 21.82
CA GLN A 580 31.92 -9.04 23.11
C GLN A 580 32.41 -7.81 23.86
N LEU A 581 33.11 -6.89 23.17
CA LEU A 581 33.60 -5.66 23.76
C LEU A 581 32.43 -4.75 24.20
N VAL A 582 31.38 -4.62 23.37
CA VAL A 582 30.16 -3.89 23.74
C VAL A 582 29.49 -4.53 24.97
N GLY A 583 29.38 -5.85 25.02
CA GLY A 583 28.83 -6.60 26.17
C GLY A 583 29.64 -6.33 27.45
N SER A 584 30.96 -6.43 27.39
CA SER A 584 31.83 -6.17 28.53
C SER A 584 31.74 -4.70 29.03
N ILE A 585 31.73 -3.74 28.11
CA ILE A 585 31.54 -2.32 28.47
C ILE A 585 30.15 -2.10 29.11
N ASN A 586 29.11 -2.73 28.57
CA ASN A 586 27.75 -2.64 29.12
C ASN A 586 27.70 -3.18 30.56
N GLU A 587 28.19 -4.39 30.81
CA GLU A 587 28.24 -5.01 32.16
C GLU A 587 28.98 -4.12 33.17
N MET A 588 30.08 -3.52 32.74
CA MET A 588 30.88 -2.63 33.59
C MET A 588 30.17 -1.32 33.91
N LEU A 589 29.51 -0.71 32.91
CA LEU A 589 28.87 0.60 33.05
C LEU A 589 27.45 0.53 33.62
N ILE A 590 26.76 -0.63 33.49
CA ILE A 590 25.48 -0.88 34.18
C ILE A 590 25.69 -1.00 35.69
N SER A 591 26.82 -1.56 36.14
CA SER A 591 27.06 -1.74 37.58
C SER A 591 27.29 -0.41 38.29
N LYS A 592 28.10 0.49 37.71
CA LYS A 592 28.36 1.87 38.17
C LYS A 592 29.06 2.69 37.09
N PRO A 593 28.89 4.04 37.08
CA PRO A 593 29.67 4.91 36.21
C PRO A 593 31.17 4.75 36.47
N ARG A 594 32.01 4.86 35.43
CA ARG A 594 33.48 4.70 35.50
C ARG A 594 34.19 5.72 34.65
N TYR A 595 35.43 6.04 35.01
CA TYR A 595 36.31 6.80 34.13
C TYR A 595 36.75 5.98 32.92
N LEU A 596 37.05 6.66 31.81
CA LEU A 596 37.54 6.02 30.59
C LEU A 596 38.78 5.13 30.84
N ASN A 597 39.71 5.65 31.63
CA ASN A 597 40.95 4.92 32.00
C ASN A 597 40.65 3.62 32.76
N ASP A 598 39.64 3.61 33.63
CA ASP A 598 39.25 2.40 34.36
C ASP A 598 38.64 1.34 33.40
N VAL A 599 37.89 1.77 32.39
CA VAL A 599 37.34 0.88 31.38
C VAL A 599 38.47 0.28 30.54
N ILE A 600 39.45 1.11 30.12
CA ILE A 600 40.62 0.65 29.33
C ILE A 600 41.43 -0.36 30.12
N GLN A 601 41.74 -0.12 31.38
CA GLN A 601 42.55 -1.01 32.21
C GLN A 601 41.88 -2.38 32.46
N ASN A 602 40.56 -2.42 32.56
CA ASN A 602 39.82 -3.66 32.81
C ASN A 602 39.56 -4.48 31.53
N LEU A 603 39.82 -3.96 30.34
CA LEU A 603 39.60 -4.62 29.06
C LEU A 603 40.93 -4.80 28.30
N SER A 604 41.97 -5.23 29.01
CA SER A 604 43.33 -5.37 28.51
C SER A 604 43.49 -6.34 27.31
N GLN A 605 42.51 -7.16 27.00
CA GLN A 605 42.48 -8.01 25.81
C GLN A 605 42.25 -7.24 24.48
N TYR A 606 41.85 -5.99 24.56
CA TYR A 606 41.67 -5.06 23.42
C TYR A 606 42.68 -3.93 23.48
N THR A 607 43.00 -3.35 22.31
CA THR A 607 43.86 -2.16 22.30
C THR A 607 43.09 -0.95 22.78
N GLU A 608 43.80 0.05 23.31
CA GLU A 608 43.21 1.33 23.77
C GLU A 608 42.37 1.99 22.68
N ASP A 609 42.89 2.03 21.42
CA ASP A 609 42.18 2.60 20.28
C ASP A 609 40.87 1.86 19.99
N GLN A 610 40.84 0.54 20.06
CA GLN A 610 39.64 -0.25 19.87
C GLN A 610 38.57 0.04 20.92
N ILE A 611 38.97 0.15 22.18
CA ILE A 611 38.07 0.47 23.30
C ILE A 611 37.53 1.89 23.13
N ILE A 612 38.38 2.87 22.82
CA ILE A 612 37.99 4.26 22.59
C ILE A 612 37.02 4.38 21.43
N ASP A 613 37.28 3.71 20.31
CA ASP A 613 36.41 3.75 19.13
C ASP A 613 35.05 3.10 19.41
N VAL A 614 35.00 2.00 20.18
CA VAL A 614 33.73 1.38 20.58
C VAL A 614 32.98 2.27 21.58
N ILE A 615 33.67 2.90 22.52
CA ILE A 615 33.04 3.87 23.45
C ILE A 615 32.51 5.10 22.71
N ARG A 616 33.25 5.68 21.76
CA ARG A 616 32.77 6.75 20.89
C ARG A 616 31.54 6.29 20.12
N TRP A 617 31.60 5.11 19.53
CA TRP A 617 30.46 4.52 18.84
C TRP A 617 29.24 4.40 19.75
N LEU A 618 29.41 3.93 21.00
CA LEU A 618 28.34 3.84 21.99
C LEU A 618 27.80 5.21 22.41
N MET A 619 28.67 6.23 22.50
CA MET A 619 28.26 7.61 22.79
C MET A 619 27.50 8.25 21.64
N ASP A 620 27.98 8.10 20.40
CA ASP A 620 27.31 8.58 19.18
C ASP A 620 25.91 7.96 18.99
N HIS A 621 25.72 6.75 19.52
CA HIS A 621 24.47 6.02 19.49
C HIS A 621 23.63 6.16 20.78
N GLY A 622 24.03 7.05 21.68
CA GLY A 622 23.30 7.36 22.91
C GLY A 622 23.17 6.22 23.91
N LYS A 623 24.06 5.21 23.84
CA LYS A 623 24.10 4.08 24.79
C LYS A 623 24.98 4.37 26.00
N VAL A 624 26.01 5.16 25.81
CA VAL A 624 26.90 5.65 26.87
C VAL A 624 26.82 7.16 26.92
N ILE A 625 26.73 7.72 28.11
CA ILE A 625 26.71 9.16 28.35
C ILE A 625 27.88 9.53 29.22
N ARG A 626 28.51 10.66 28.95
CA ARG A 626 29.58 11.26 29.78
C ARG A 626 28.96 12.26 30.75
N GLY A 627 29.07 12.02 32.03
CA GLY A 627 28.60 12.91 33.09
C GLY A 627 29.42 14.19 33.22
N LYS A 628 28.97 15.14 34.06
CA LYS A 628 29.68 16.37 34.35
C LYS A 628 31.04 16.13 35.05
N ASP A 629 31.17 15.01 35.71
CA ASP A 629 32.37 14.48 36.37
C ASP A 629 33.29 13.69 35.45
N GLU A 630 33.04 13.71 34.14
CA GLU A 630 33.75 12.95 33.11
C GLU A 630 33.61 11.43 33.18
N MET A 631 32.81 10.90 34.08
CA MET A 631 32.51 9.48 34.15
C MET A 631 31.61 9.04 33.02
N LEU A 632 31.83 7.84 32.51
CA LEU A 632 30.99 7.16 31.52
C LEU A 632 29.94 6.31 32.25
N GLY A 633 28.69 6.41 31.85
CA GLY A 633 27.60 5.58 32.37
C GLY A 633 26.69 5.07 31.27
N TRP A 634 26.05 3.92 31.49
CA TRP A 634 25.07 3.40 30.57
C TRP A 634 23.76 4.20 30.65
N HIS A 635 23.15 4.52 29.51
CA HIS A 635 22.03 5.48 29.43
C HIS A 635 20.86 5.21 30.41
N ASN A 636 20.56 3.93 30.68
CA ASN A 636 19.43 3.57 31.55
C ASN A 636 19.64 3.85 33.05
N GLN A 637 20.86 4.18 33.47
CA GLN A 637 21.19 4.46 34.89
C GLN A 637 21.36 5.95 35.21
N LEU A 638 21.69 6.77 34.22
CA LEU A 638 21.97 8.20 34.45
C LEU A 638 20.72 9.05 34.65
N ASN A 639 19.52 8.51 34.33
CA ASN A 639 18.26 9.20 34.65
C ASN A 639 17.90 9.21 36.14
N ILE A 640 18.67 8.53 37.01
CA ILE A 640 18.41 8.44 38.46
C ILE A 640 19.43 9.26 39.29
N ALA A 641 20.56 9.69 38.71
CA ALA A 641 21.67 10.30 39.46
C ALA A 641 21.95 11.78 39.13
N PHE A 642 21.16 12.42 38.27
CA PHE A 642 21.40 13.79 37.79
C PHE A 642 20.17 14.74 37.89
N GLU A 643 19.18 14.46 38.77
CA GLU A 643 18.23 15.47 39.24
C GLU A 643 18.84 16.34 40.36
#